data_a22190e33ebf71546f50370280135b8f
#
_entry.id   a22190e33ebf71546f50370280135b8f
#
_cell.length_a   1.000
_cell.length_b   1.000
_cell.length_c   1.000
_cell.angle_alpha   90.00
_cell.angle_beta   90.00
_cell.angle_gamma   90.00
#
_symmetry.space_group_name_H-M   'P 1'
#
loop_
_entity.id
_entity.type
_entity.pdbx_description
1 polymer ?
#
loop_
_entity_poly.entity_id
_entity_poly.type
_entity_poly.pdbx_seq_one_letter_code
_entity_poly.pdbx_strand_id
1 'polypeptide(L)'
;MRDQKDYLDEKDGYIDLNNYLDQDQNDEEAVTEDEELESESYDDYDNYNEDEEEADDTEEAPDPSRRRMTRYHRQSKAGKIIKRIFAWSFTLLLLGVISGIGLFAYYAKDAPIVTQTKLQAEGSSALYTSDGKLLLTLGAERRNYMHSEKIPQRMKDAVISVEDKRFYKEPFGLDPIRIVGSLVANIKGHDISAGGSGITQQLIKLSVFSTDASQRTLKRKAQEAWLAMQISRQYSKEQILEFYINKVYMGYNTFGLGTAASYYFGKSPSDLDLAQTALLAGMLNTPTQFDPYLYPQNAQYRRDIVLYSMLKNNKITKQEYQQAIKEPIQTGLRPRHSNNDHSERRKIDDPYIKEVVNEAKEKGFDPYNSNLKITVNIDQKAQNELYELANSKKIPFTNDKMQVGATVVDPTNGHAIAIVGGRHLPNVALGYNRAVQTGRSTGSSIKPILDYAPAIEYKNWSTAQILSDTPYIYSGTNIQLFDWDNRYLGPMTMRYALEQSRNVPAVRTLEDVGFNKGIKFAKQMDININKKQGLSVAIGANASTLQMAGAYGALANDGVYHKPQFISKIETPDGVVKNYDTSGKRVMKSSTAYMVTDMLKGVITRGAGTQAKIKDLHQAGKTGTVKYSDAEINKYPSYNGTPKDSWFVGYTPKYSIAVWTGYDNLSEGKISGQGENAAQLLYKNMMTYLMKGKGNPDWRKPDTVVSQKYLSGGTVTNELYVKGHVPKPPKIKKPKSEDKEREEEQNNNQRVIYRQSQQQRPRVIIRQQQPRTIIRHYYYYR
;
A
#
# COMPACT_ATOMS: atom_id res chain seq x y z
N MET A 1 -8.90 -5.20 -0.94
CA MET A 1 -9.29 -5.59 -2.30
C MET A 1 -9.59 -7.08 -2.45
N ARG A 2 -9.24 -7.94 -1.51
CA ARG A 2 -9.72 -9.34 -1.51
C ARG A 2 -11.12 -9.49 -0.93
N ASP A 3 -11.56 -8.58 -0.09
CA ASP A 3 -12.81 -8.66 0.67
C ASP A 3 -14.10 -8.41 -0.14
N GLN A 4 -13.99 -8.25 -1.45
CA GLN A 4 -15.15 -8.09 -2.35
C GLN A 4 -15.12 -9.04 -3.54
N LYS A 5 -14.10 -9.89 -3.68
CA LYS A 5 -14.04 -10.87 -4.78
C LYS A 5 -14.88 -12.12 -4.52
N ASP A 6 -15.12 -12.45 -3.27
CA ASP A 6 -15.87 -13.67 -2.90
C ASP A 6 -17.39 -13.56 -3.15
N TYR A 7 -17.86 -12.36 -3.53
CA TYR A 7 -19.27 -12.09 -3.84
C TYR A 7 -19.57 -11.89 -5.34
N LEU A 8 -18.58 -12.06 -6.21
CA LEU A 8 -18.77 -11.99 -7.67
C LEU A 8 -18.47 -13.34 -8.29
N ASP A 9 -19.50 -14.11 -8.63
CA ASP A 9 -19.36 -15.28 -9.48
C ASP A 9 -19.08 -14.81 -10.92
N GLU A 10 -17.93 -15.22 -11.47
CA GLU A 10 -17.33 -14.67 -12.70
C GLU A 10 -18.14 -14.94 -13.98
N LYS A 11 -19.24 -15.66 -13.92
CA LYS A 11 -19.96 -16.05 -15.15
C LYS A 11 -20.97 -15.04 -15.68
N ASP A 12 -21.60 -14.21 -14.82
CA ASP A 12 -22.67 -13.30 -15.26
C ASP A 12 -22.66 -11.91 -14.61
N GLY A 13 -21.68 -11.55 -13.78
CA GLY A 13 -21.65 -10.25 -13.11
C GLY A 13 -22.72 -10.06 -12.02
N TYR A 14 -23.40 -11.12 -11.63
CA TYR A 14 -24.39 -11.13 -10.55
C TYR A 14 -23.75 -11.64 -9.26
N ILE A 15 -23.97 -10.90 -8.19
CA ILE A 15 -23.62 -11.32 -6.84
C ILE A 15 -24.82 -12.11 -6.30
N ASP A 16 -24.61 -13.31 -5.75
CA ASP A 16 -25.67 -14.12 -5.15
C ASP A 16 -26.15 -13.49 -3.84
N LEU A 17 -27.39 -13.03 -3.84
CA LEU A 17 -28.05 -12.41 -2.68
C LEU A 17 -28.18 -13.43 -1.51
N ASN A 18 -28.22 -14.72 -1.80
CA ASN A 18 -28.40 -15.77 -0.78
C ASN A 18 -27.17 -15.88 0.11
N ASN A 19 -25.94 -15.73 -0.41
CA ASN A 19 -24.71 -15.77 0.40
C ASN A 19 -24.59 -14.60 1.39
N TYR A 20 -25.18 -13.43 1.08
CA TYR A 20 -25.23 -12.33 2.03
C TYR A 20 -26.32 -12.55 3.09
N LEU A 21 -27.41 -13.21 2.70
CA LEU A 21 -28.54 -13.50 3.58
C LEU A 21 -28.23 -14.61 4.59
N ASP A 22 -27.42 -15.60 4.22
CA ASP A 22 -26.98 -16.69 5.11
C ASP A 22 -26.01 -16.19 6.19
N GLN A 23 -25.23 -15.13 5.95
CA GLN A 23 -24.39 -14.53 7.00
C GLN A 23 -25.19 -13.81 8.09
N ASP A 24 -26.30 -13.14 7.72
CA ASP A 24 -27.19 -12.48 8.70
C ASP A 24 -28.05 -13.51 9.49
N GLN A 25 -28.34 -14.67 8.90
CA GLN A 25 -29.05 -15.76 9.60
C GLN A 25 -28.14 -16.45 10.62
N ASN A 26 -26.85 -16.67 10.29
CA ASN A 26 -25.90 -17.25 11.26
C ASN A 26 -25.62 -16.31 12.45
N ASP A 27 -25.75 -14.98 12.27
CA ASP A 27 -25.63 -14.03 13.39
C ASP A 27 -26.89 -14.00 14.26
N GLU A 28 -28.07 -14.33 13.73
CA GLU A 28 -29.31 -14.44 14.51
C GLU A 28 -29.45 -15.82 15.20
N GLU A 29 -29.00 -16.92 14.57
CA GLU A 29 -28.96 -18.24 15.20
C GLU A 29 -27.95 -18.29 16.35
N ALA A 30 -26.81 -17.60 16.23
CA ALA A 30 -25.82 -17.52 17.32
C ALA A 30 -26.34 -16.71 18.54
N VAL A 31 -27.29 -15.78 18.35
CA VAL A 31 -27.89 -14.99 19.44
C VAL A 31 -29.09 -15.72 20.07
N THR A 32 -29.81 -16.53 19.29
CA THR A 32 -30.93 -17.32 19.80
C THR A 32 -30.48 -18.55 20.58
N GLU A 33 -29.36 -19.21 20.22
CA GLU A 33 -28.78 -20.28 20.98
C GLU A 33 -28.25 -19.83 22.36
N ASP A 34 -27.71 -18.61 22.48
CA ASP A 34 -27.28 -18.07 23.78
C ASP A 34 -28.45 -17.61 24.68
N GLU A 35 -29.59 -17.20 24.10
CA GLU A 35 -30.81 -16.90 24.90
C GLU A 35 -31.57 -18.16 25.33
N GLU A 36 -31.53 -19.27 24.58
CA GLU A 36 -32.10 -20.54 25.00
C GLU A 36 -31.26 -21.24 26.10
N LEU A 37 -29.94 -20.99 26.19
CA LEU A 37 -29.07 -21.54 27.21
C LEU A 37 -29.21 -20.83 28.59
N GLU A 38 -29.76 -19.62 28.66
CA GLU A 38 -30.07 -18.92 29.91
C GLU A 38 -31.48 -19.23 30.46
N SER A 39 -32.39 -19.85 29.69
CA SER A 39 -33.76 -20.14 30.09
C SER A 39 -33.97 -21.54 30.67
N GLU A 40 -32.97 -22.45 30.61
CA GLU A 40 -33.08 -23.82 31.12
C GLU A 40 -32.53 -24.04 32.54
N SER A 41 -32.23 -23.01 33.31
CA SER A 41 -31.65 -23.18 34.65
C SER A 41 -32.55 -22.85 35.86
N TYR A 42 -33.84 -22.65 35.66
CA TYR A 42 -34.81 -22.49 36.77
C TYR A 42 -36.15 -23.15 36.40
N ASP A 43 -36.29 -24.46 36.69
CA ASP A 43 -37.49 -25.15 37.13
C ASP A 43 -37.23 -26.64 37.13
N ASP A 44 -36.95 -27.21 38.31
CA ASP A 44 -37.30 -28.56 38.68
C ASP A 44 -37.15 -28.75 40.20
N TYR A 45 -38.16 -28.35 40.93
CA TYR A 45 -38.54 -28.90 42.21
C TYR A 45 -40.05 -29.09 42.15
N ASP A 46 -40.46 -30.32 42.50
CA ASP A 46 -41.75 -30.92 42.74
C ASP A 46 -42.29 -31.76 41.57
N ASN A 47 -42.11 -33.05 41.72
CA ASN A 47 -43.22 -34.00 41.74
C ASN A 47 -42.80 -35.37 42.34
N TYR A 48 -43.32 -35.60 43.53
CA TYR A 48 -43.55 -36.92 44.06
C TYR A 48 -44.73 -37.57 43.34
N ASN A 49 -44.60 -38.81 42.89
CA ASN A 49 -45.69 -39.76 42.87
C ASN A 49 -45.18 -41.16 43.21
N GLU A 50 -45.87 -41.68 44.19
CA GLU A 50 -45.95 -43.02 44.62
C GLU A 50 -46.31 -44.01 43.49
N ASP A 51 -45.72 -45.15 43.49
CA ASP A 51 -46.49 -46.43 43.27
C ASP A 51 -45.75 -47.58 43.90
N GLU A 52 -46.60 -48.32 44.63
CA GLU A 52 -46.37 -49.52 45.43
C GLU A 52 -45.98 -50.72 44.56
N GLU A 53 -45.21 -51.66 45.12
CA GLU A 53 -45.55 -53.08 45.15
C GLU A 53 -44.70 -53.86 46.13
N GLU A 54 -45.43 -54.73 46.78
CA GLU A 54 -45.19 -55.58 47.97
C GLU A 54 -44.17 -56.72 47.83
N ALA A 55 -43.75 -57.16 48.99
CA ALA A 55 -43.52 -58.51 49.56
C ALA A 55 -42.07 -58.76 49.98
N ASP A 56 -41.71 -59.30 51.03
CA ASP A 56 -42.29 -60.11 52.12
C ASP A 56 -41.15 -60.45 53.12
N ASP A 57 -41.47 -60.45 54.39
CA ASP A 57 -40.93 -61.21 55.57
C ASP A 57 -39.39 -61.46 55.75
N THR A 58 -38.79 -61.12 56.89
CA THR A 58 -38.78 -61.72 58.22
C THR A 58 -37.73 -61.02 59.10
N GLU A 59 -38.17 -60.82 60.34
CA GLU A 59 -37.57 -60.74 61.67
C GLU A 59 -36.05 -60.69 61.86
N GLU A 60 -35.56 -59.72 62.57
CA GLU A 60 -35.01 -59.73 63.90
C GLU A 60 -34.34 -58.39 64.30
N ALA A 61 -34.78 -57.75 65.35
CA ALA A 61 -34.06 -56.76 66.13
C ALA A 61 -33.39 -57.51 67.35
N PRO A 62 -32.51 -56.91 68.19
CA PRO A 62 -31.99 -55.54 68.26
C PRO A 62 -30.48 -55.44 68.55
N ASP A 63 -29.88 -54.29 68.45
CA ASP A 63 -29.08 -53.68 69.53
C ASP A 63 -28.56 -52.27 69.20
N PRO A 64 -28.68 -51.31 70.10
CA PRO A 64 -28.27 -49.92 69.81
C PRO A 64 -26.90 -49.67 70.47
N SER A 65 -25.87 -49.62 69.68
CA SER A 65 -24.69 -48.88 70.12
C SER A 65 -23.72 -48.57 68.95
N ARG A 66 -23.43 -47.27 68.81
CA ARG A 66 -22.17 -46.67 68.31
C ARG A 66 -21.90 -46.60 66.83
N ARG A 67 -21.88 -45.42 66.44
CA ARG A 67 -20.81 -44.63 65.80
C ARG A 67 -21.33 -43.75 64.65
N ARG A 68 -21.37 -42.44 64.94
CA ARG A 68 -21.35 -41.37 63.93
C ARG A 68 -20.16 -41.62 63.02
N MET A 69 -20.38 -42.09 61.78
CA MET A 69 -19.42 -41.93 60.65
C MET A 69 -19.74 -40.65 59.91
N THR A 70 -18.90 -39.67 60.14
CA THR A 70 -18.78 -38.51 59.24
C THR A 70 -18.44 -38.99 57.82
N ARG A 71 -19.38 -38.90 56.88
CA ARG A 71 -19.11 -39.09 55.43
C ARG A 71 -18.19 -37.96 54.97
N TYR A 72 -16.88 -38.24 54.98
CA TYR A 72 -15.93 -37.46 54.22
C TYR A 72 -16.28 -37.64 52.70
N HIS A 73 -16.83 -36.61 52.10
CA HIS A 73 -16.94 -36.53 50.63
C HIS A 73 -15.52 -36.50 50.09
N ARG A 74 -15.03 -37.65 49.64
CA ARG A 74 -13.75 -37.77 48.92
C ARG A 74 -13.93 -37.14 47.54
N GLN A 75 -13.74 -35.79 47.45
CA GLN A 75 -13.70 -35.13 46.13
C GLN A 75 -12.67 -35.87 45.30
N SER A 76 -13.12 -36.37 44.14
CA SER A 76 -12.27 -37.09 43.20
C SER A 76 -11.09 -36.19 42.76
N LYS A 77 -9.89 -36.76 42.61
CA LYS A 77 -8.70 -36.01 42.15
C LYS A 77 -8.98 -35.31 40.82
N ALA A 78 -9.83 -35.86 39.95
CA ALA A 78 -10.29 -35.28 38.69
C ALA A 78 -11.03 -33.94 38.87
N GLY A 79 -11.97 -33.83 39.86
CA GLY A 79 -12.67 -32.59 40.12
C GLY A 79 -11.77 -31.44 40.60
N LYS A 80 -10.67 -31.77 41.32
CA LYS A 80 -9.68 -30.77 41.73
C LYS A 80 -8.81 -30.31 40.54
N ILE A 81 -8.51 -31.20 39.59
CA ILE A 81 -7.77 -30.88 38.38
C ILE A 81 -8.62 -29.99 37.44
N ILE A 82 -9.88 -30.34 37.23
CA ILE A 82 -10.82 -29.55 36.41
C ILE A 82 -10.99 -28.12 36.98
N LYS A 83 -11.21 -27.99 38.31
CA LYS A 83 -11.28 -26.66 38.94
C LYS A 83 -9.99 -25.86 38.80
N ARG A 84 -8.81 -26.49 38.85
CA ARG A 84 -7.53 -25.80 38.59
C ARG A 84 -7.39 -25.37 37.15
N ILE A 85 -7.75 -26.22 36.18
CA ILE A 85 -7.74 -25.87 34.76
C ILE A 85 -8.67 -24.68 34.50
N PHE A 86 -9.88 -24.71 35.05
CA PHE A 86 -10.83 -23.60 34.92
C PHE A 86 -10.32 -22.31 35.58
N ALA A 87 -9.73 -22.41 36.77
CA ALA A 87 -9.10 -21.25 37.42
C ALA A 87 -7.93 -20.68 36.63
N TRP A 88 -7.07 -21.52 36.06
CA TRP A 88 -5.96 -21.06 35.20
C TRP A 88 -6.45 -20.47 33.90
N SER A 89 -7.46 -21.06 33.24
CA SER A 89 -8.09 -20.52 32.04
C SER A 89 -8.73 -19.15 32.29
N PHE A 90 -9.44 -19.02 33.41
CA PHE A 90 -10.04 -17.75 33.85
C PHE A 90 -8.98 -16.70 34.16
N THR A 91 -7.89 -17.08 34.83
CA THR A 91 -6.76 -16.17 35.11
C THR A 91 -6.07 -15.70 33.84
N LEU A 92 -5.84 -16.61 32.89
CA LEU A 92 -5.27 -16.26 31.57
C LEU A 92 -6.20 -15.34 30.78
N LEU A 93 -7.50 -15.61 30.81
CA LEU A 93 -8.50 -14.73 30.18
C LEU A 93 -8.47 -13.33 30.81
N LEU A 94 -8.46 -13.26 32.15
CA LEU A 94 -8.41 -11.99 32.88
C LEU A 94 -7.13 -11.20 32.59
N LEU A 95 -5.99 -11.88 32.55
CA LEU A 95 -4.72 -11.27 32.15
C LEU A 95 -4.74 -10.77 30.69
N GLY A 96 -5.37 -11.53 29.81
CA GLY A 96 -5.61 -11.12 28.41
C GLY A 96 -6.45 -9.85 28.31
N VAL A 97 -7.55 -9.79 29.07
CA VAL A 97 -8.42 -8.59 29.12
C VAL A 97 -7.68 -7.38 29.69
N ILE A 98 -6.95 -7.54 30.81
CA ILE A 98 -6.16 -6.44 31.42
C ILE A 98 -5.08 -5.95 30.44
N SER A 99 -4.36 -6.85 29.77
CA SER A 99 -3.40 -6.50 28.73
C SER A 99 -4.04 -5.78 27.56
N GLY A 100 -5.23 -6.21 27.13
CA GLY A 100 -6.01 -5.57 26.07
C GLY A 100 -6.42 -4.14 26.45
N ILE A 101 -6.92 -3.93 27.67
CA ILE A 101 -7.26 -2.59 28.19
C ILE A 101 -6.01 -1.71 28.28
N GLY A 102 -4.89 -2.24 28.77
CA GLY A 102 -3.63 -1.50 28.83
C GLY A 102 -3.13 -1.08 27.44
N LEU A 103 -3.18 -1.96 26.47
CA LEU A 103 -2.82 -1.67 25.08
C LEU A 103 -3.78 -0.66 24.43
N PHE A 104 -5.07 -0.79 24.70
CA PHE A 104 -6.08 0.17 24.24
C PHE A 104 -5.81 1.58 24.80
N ALA A 105 -5.59 1.69 26.12
CA ALA A 105 -5.26 2.97 26.76
C ALA A 105 -3.95 3.57 26.22
N TYR A 106 -2.94 2.72 25.99
CA TYR A 106 -1.68 3.16 25.38
C TYR A 106 -1.86 3.74 23.99
N TYR A 107 -2.72 3.11 23.15
CA TYR A 107 -3.01 3.62 21.81
C TYR A 107 -3.94 4.83 21.82
N ALA A 108 -4.87 4.91 22.76
CA ALA A 108 -5.85 6.00 22.87
C ALA A 108 -5.24 7.31 23.37
N LYS A 109 -4.14 7.27 24.14
CA LYS A 109 -3.53 8.47 24.77
C LYS A 109 -3.17 9.59 23.77
N ASP A 110 -2.78 9.22 22.54
CA ASP A 110 -2.40 10.16 21.48
C ASP A 110 -3.57 10.42 20.51
N ALA A 111 -4.82 10.19 20.91
CA ALA A 111 -5.97 10.42 20.05
C ALA A 111 -6.13 11.93 19.76
N PRO A 112 -6.46 12.32 18.52
CA PRO A 112 -6.64 13.73 18.18
C PRO A 112 -7.85 14.34 18.90
N ILE A 113 -7.83 15.65 19.14
CA ILE A 113 -8.97 16.36 19.73
C ILE A 113 -10.08 16.50 18.68
N VAL A 114 -11.29 16.12 19.07
CA VAL A 114 -12.51 16.29 18.28
C VAL A 114 -13.27 17.51 18.81
N THR A 115 -13.46 18.50 17.97
CA THR A 115 -14.25 19.70 18.28
C THR A 115 -15.59 19.63 17.54
N GLN A 116 -16.59 20.39 18.01
CA GLN A 116 -17.89 20.50 17.36
C GLN A 116 -17.74 20.95 15.89
N THR A 117 -16.90 21.90 15.61
CA THR A 117 -16.59 22.38 14.25
C THR A 117 -16.06 21.26 13.33
N LYS A 118 -15.30 20.29 13.89
CA LYS A 118 -14.87 19.12 13.13
C LYS A 118 -15.98 18.12 12.86
N LEU A 119 -17.00 18.08 13.69
CA LEU A 119 -18.17 17.20 13.51
C LEU A 119 -19.21 17.84 12.60
N GLN A 120 -19.46 19.15 12.76
CA GLN A 120 -20.40 19.90 11.91
C GLN A 120 -19.78 20.21 10.54
N ALA A 121 -20.64 20.30 9.53
CA ALA A 121 -20.23 20.58 8.16
C ALA A 121 -20.39 22.08 7.85
N GLU A 122 -19.51 22.93 8.41
CA GLU A 122 -19.60 24.40 8.26
C GLU A 122 -18.54 24.94 7.27
N GLY A 123 -18.96 25.25 6.05
CA GLY A 123 -18.15 25.97 5.08
C GLY A 123 -17.17 25.12 4.25
N SER A 124 -16.91 25.54 3.03
CA SER A 124 -16.03 24.89 2.06
C SER A 124 -14.62 25.47 2.14
N SER A 125 -13.60 24.62 2.16
CA SER A 125 -12.20 25.07 2.10
C SER A 125 -11.76 25.32 0.67
N ALA A 126 -10.82 26.24 0.48
CA ALA A 126 -10.28 26.60 -0.81
C ALA A 126 -8.79 26.20 -0.91
N LEU A 127 -8.42 25.57 -2.01
CA LEU A 127 -7.05 25.21 -2.35
C LEU A 127 -6.44 26.31 -3.23
N TYR A 128 -5.26 26.76 -2.87
CA TYR A 128 -4.49 27.75 -3.60
C TYR A 128 -3.14 27.19 -3.99
N THR A 129 -2.68 27.51 -5.18
CA THR A 129 -1.30 27.27 -5.60
C THR A 129 -0.33 28.18 -4.85
N SER A 130 0.97 27.90 -4.89
CA SER A 130 2.00 28.68 -4.22
C SER A 130 2.07 30.14 -4.69
N ASP A 131 1.62 30.44 -5.93
CA ASP A 131 1.48 31.79 -6.49
C ASP A 131 0.15 32.48 -6.13
N GLY A 132 -0.64 31.87 -5.24
CA GLY A 132 -1.88 32.45 -4.72
C GLY A 132 -3.11 32.31 -5.62
N LYS A 133 -3.03 31.56 -6.73
CA LYS A 133 -4.19 31.31 -7.58
C LYS A 133 -5.10 30.26 -6.98
N LEU A 134 -6.41 30.48 -7.04
CA LEU A 134 -7.40 29.49 -6.64
C LEU A 134 -7.33 28.28 -7.59
N LEU A 135 -7.04 27.11 -7.01
CA LEU A 135 -7.04 25.83 -7.71
C LEU A 135 -8.45 25.22 -7.73
N LEU A 136 -9.04 25.08 -6.54
CA LEU A 136 -10.34 24.44 -6.35
C LEU A 136 -10.95 24.82 -4.99
N THR A 137 -12.28 24.84 -4.92
CA THR A 137 -13.01 24.83 -3.65
C THR A 137 -13.44 23.40 -3.32
N LEU A 138 -13.07 22.93 -2.12
CA LEU A 138 -13.47 21.61 -1.61
C LEU A 138 -14.83 21.68 -0.97
N GLY A 139 -15.72 20.79 -1.38
CA GLY A 139 -17.12 20.79 -0.94
C GLY A 139 -18.05 21.43 -1.96
N ALA A 140 -19.34 21.15 -1.85
CA ALA A 140 -20.34 21.70 -2.76
C ALA A 140 -20.56 23.19 -2.52
N GLU A 141 -20.66 23.96 -3.58
CA GLU A 141 -21.09 25.37 -3.52
C GLU A 141 -22.50 25.55 -2.93
N ARG A 142 -23.26 24.47 -2.87
CA ARG A 142 -24.62 24.42 -2.32
C ARG A 142 -24.74 23.24 -1.38
N ARG A 143 -24.60 23.46 -0.08
CA ARG A 143 -24.88 22.46 0.95
C ARG A 143 -26.32 22.58 1.45
N ASN A 144 -27.09 21.55 1.21
CA ASN A 144 -28.35 21.37 1.92
C ASN A 144 -28.08 20.66 3.25
N TYR A 145 -27.58 21.41 4.24
CA TYR A 145 -27.42 20.89 5.58
C TYR A 145 -28.78 20.61 6.18
N MET A 146 -28.98 19.41 6.69
CA MET A 146 -30.23 18.98 7.32
C MET A 146 -30.03 18.89 8.83
N HIS A 147 -30.72 19.74 9.58
CA HIS A 147 -30.85 19.56 11.02
C HIS A 147 -31.68 18.31 11.33
N SER A 148 -31.46 17.69 12.49
CA SER A 148 -32.01 16.37 12.83
C SER A 148 -33.53 16.27 12.69
N GLU A 149 -34.24 17.36 12.98
CA GLU A 149 -35.72 17.48 12.84
C GLU A 149 -36.19 17.56 11.38
N LYS A 150 -35.29 17.92 10.45
CA LYS A 150 -35.60 18.00 9.01
C LYS A 150 -35.16 16.74 8.23
N ILE A 151 -34.46 15.81 8.87
CA ILE A 151 -34.08 14.54 8.24
C ILE A 151 -35.29 13.62 8.22
N PRO A 152 -35.83 13.25 7.03
CA PRO A 152 -36.97 12.35 6.93
C PRO A 152 -36.74 11.04 7.68
N GLN A 153 -37.77 10.54 8.40
CA GLN A 153 -37.67 9.31 9.17
C GLN A 153 -37.25 8.12 8.29
N ARG A 154 -37.81 8.02 7.06
CA ARG A 154 -37.47 7.01 6.08
C ARG A 154 -35.96 7.01 5.76
N MET A 155 -35.33 8.19 5.67
CA MET A 155 -33.90 8.30 5.42
C MET A 155 -33.07 7.86 6.64
N LYS A 156 -33.50 8.22 7.87
CA LYS A 156 -32.87 7.72 9.11
C LYS A 156 -32.96 6.20 9.18
N ASP A 157 -34.12 5.63 8.91
CA ASP A 157 -34.35 4.19 8.94
C ASP A 157 -33.55 3.45 7.88
N ALA A 158 -33.41 3.98 6.66
CA ALA A 158 -32.57 3.38 5.62
C ALA A 158 -31.08 3.35 6.02
N VAL A 159 -30.54 4.47 6.48
CA VAL A 159 -29.15 4.59 6.92
C VAL A 159 -28.85 3.66 8.09
N ILE A 160 -29.71 3.68 9.13
CA ILE A 160 -29.50 2.87 10.33
C ILE A 160 -29.63 1.38 10.00
N SER A 161 -30.61 1.00 9.17
CA SER A 161 -30.83 -0.40 8.83
C SER A 161 -29.65 -1.05 8.13
N VAL A 162 -28.92 -0.31 7.29
CA VAL A 162 -27.80 -0.86 6.52
C VAL A 162 -26.44 -0.63 7.18
N GLU A 163 -26.27 0.47 7.92
CA GLU A 163 -24.96 0.81 8.48
C GLU A 163 -24.82 0.39 9.95
N ASP A 164 -25.93 0.43 10.71
CA ASP A 164 -25.85 0.20 12.17
C ASP A 164 -27.23 -0.05 12.79
N LYS A 165 -27.74 -1.29 12.67
CA LYS A 165 -29.08 -1.67 13.13
C LYS A 165 -29.31 -1.47 14.64
N ARG A 166 -28.25 -1.40 15.43
CA ARG A 166 -28.30 -1.19 16.89
C ARG A 166 -27.91 0.20 17.34
N PHE A 167 -27.72 1.15 16.43
CA PHE A 167 -27.23 2.51 16.70
C PHE A 167 -27.89 3.19 17.91
N TYR A 168 -29.21 3.14 18.03
CA TYR A 168 -29.93 3.73 19.16
C TYR A 168 -29.78 2.93 20.47
N LYS A 169 -29.41 1.67 20.39
CA LYS A 169 -29.25 0.79 21.56
C LYS A 169 -27.80 0.77 22.10
N GLU A 170 -26.86 1.31 21.35
CA GLU A 170 -25.44 1.36 21.75
C GLU A 170 -25.21 2.34 22.91
N PRO A 171 -24.73 1.87 24.08
CA PRO A 171 -24.59 2.74 25.26
C PRO A 171 -23.42 3.73 25.16
N PHE A 172 -22.36 3.38 24.40
CA PHE A 172 -21.10 4.13 24.34
C PHE A 172 -20.63 4.48 22.92
N GLY A 173 -21.52 4.42 21.92
CA GLY A 173 -21.14 4.65 20.52
C GLY A 173 -20.31 3.52 19.91
N LEU A 174 -20.35 2.35 20.56
CA LEU A 174 -19.74 1.11 20.12
C LEU A 174 -20.76 0.00 20.22
N ASP A 175 -20.80 -0.87 19.23
CA ASP A 175 -21.58 -2.10 19.25
C ASP A 175 -20.69 -3.28 19.67
N PRO A 176 -20.75 -3.75 20.93
CA PRO A 176 -19.89 -4.83 21.42
C PRO A 176 -20.20 -6.17 20.72
N ILE A 177 -21.46 -6.43 20.38
CA ILE A 177 -21.88 -7.67 19.69
C ILE A 177 -21.25 -7.70 18.28
N ARG A 178 -21.34 -6.59 17.57
CA ARG A 178 -20.73 -6.46 16.23
C ARG A 178 -19.20 -6.57 16.26
N ILE A 179 -18.57 -6.02 17.30
CA ILE A 179 -17.11 -6.12 17.48
C ILE A 179 -16.70 -7.58 17.70
N VAL A 180 -17.41 -8.32 18.58
CA VAL A 180 -17.16 -9.74 18.84
C VAL A 180 -17.45 -10.58 17.60
N GLY A 181 -18.59 -10.37 16.95
CA GLY A 181 -18.96 -11.05 15.70
C GLY A 181 -17.93 -10.88 14.60
N SER A 182 -17.45 -9.64 14.36
CA SER A 182 -16.38 -9.39 13.39
C SER A 182 -15.06 -10.04 13.77
N LEU A 183 -14.74 -10.13 15.07
CA LEU A 183 -13.54 -10.83 15.56
C LEU A 183 -13.61 -12.33 15.26
N VAL A 184 -14.75 -12.95 15.54
CA VAL A 184 -14.99 -14.38 15.29
C VAL A 184 -14.97 -14.68 13.79
N ALA A 185 -15.62 -13.85 12.96
CA ALA A 185 -15.62 -14.00 11.51
C ALA A 185 -14.20 -13.88 10.92
N ASN A 186 -13.40 -12.95 11.42
CA ASN A 186 -12.00 -12.78 10.99
C ASN A 186 -11.09 -13.94 11.42
N ILE A 187 -11.39 -14.59 12.55
CA ILE A 187 -10.66 -15.80 13.00
C ILE A 187 -11.03 -17.02 12.13
N LYS A 188 -12.31 -17.19 11.79
CA LYS A 188 -12.80 -18.31 10.97
C LYS A 188 -12.42 -18.17 9.50
N GLY A 189 -12.43 -16.95 8.96
CA GLY A 189 -12.25 -16.66 7.52
C GLY A 189 -10.81 -16.46 7.05
N HIS A 190 -9.80 -16.44 7.91
CA HIS A 190 -8.40 -16.10 7.60
C HIS A 190 -8.18 -14.73 6.92
N ASP A 191 -9.22 -13.92 6.73
CA ASP A 191 -9.17 -12.58 6.12
C ASP A 191 -9.98 -11.57 6.96
N ILE A 192 -9.48 -10.31 7.05
CA ILE A 192 -10.12 -9.21 7.81
C ILE A 192 -11.24 -8.61 6.95
N SER A 193 -12.36 -9.32 6.79
CA SER A 193 -13.44 -8.93 5.85
C SER A 193 -14.67 -8.30 6.51
N ALA A 194 -15.01 -8.64 7.76
CA ALA A 194 -16.20 -8.13 8.42
C ALA A 194 -16.01 -6.72 9.00
N GLY A 195 -16.73 -5.73 8.50
CA GLY A 195 -16.72 -4.34 8.97
C GLY A 195 -17.48 -4.14 10.28
N GLY A 196 -16.76 -4.13 11.43
CA GLY A 196 -17.33 -3.96 12.76
C GLY A 196 -17.56 -2.51 13.22
N SER A 197 -17.52 -1.49 12.37
CA SER A 197 -17.62 -0.07 12.78
C SER A 197 -19.02 0.46 12.70
N GLY A 198 -19.61 0.94 13.81
CA GLY A 198 -20.90 1.64 13.84
C GLY A 198 -20.84 3.07 13.30
N ILE A 199 -22.01 3.73 13.18
CA ILE A 199 -22.17 5.11 12.66
C ILE A 199 -21.27 6.10 13.43
N THR A 200 -21.21 6.00 14.75
CA THR A 200 -20.39 6.88 15.59
C THR A 200 -18.89 6.79 15.25
N GLN A 201 -18.38 5.56 15.08
CA GLN A 201 -16.97 5.35 14.68
C GLN A 201 -16.72 5.82 13.23
N GLN A 202 -17.68 5.64 12.34
CA GLN A 202 -17.60 6.13 10.96
C GLN A 202 -17.54 7.66 10.92
N LEU A 203 -18.37 8.35 11.73
CA LEU A 203 -18.31 9.81 11.87
C LEU A 203 -16.93 10.28 12.33
N ILE A 204 -16.34 9.64 13.34
CA ILE A 204 -14.98 9.95 13.80
C ILE A 204 -13.96 9.72 12.68
N LYS A 205 -14.03 8.57 12.01
CA LYS A 205 -13.15 8.27 10.88
C LYS A 205 -13.21 9.36 9.79
N LEU A 206 -14.40 9.81 9.45
CA LEU A 206 -14.62 10.87 8.43
C LEU A 206 -14.16 12.25 8.91
N SER A 207 -14.14 12.50 10.23
CA SER A 207 -13.86 13.83 10.79
C SER A 207 -12.39 14.09 11.08
N VAL A 208 -11.63 13.07 11.47
CA VAL A 208 -10.25 13.26 12.00
C VAL A 208 -9.21 12.29 11.49
N PHE A 209 -9.59 11.28 10.70
CA PHE A 209 -8.65 10.30 10.15
C PHE A 209 -8.67 10.25 8.63
N SER A 210 -7.53 9.85 8.02
CA SER A 210 -7.49 9.53 6.60
C SER A 210 -8.35 8.29 6.29
N THR A 211 -9.03 8.30 5.15
CA THR A 211 -9.80 7.14 4.67
C THR A 211 -8.95 6.10 3.94
N ASP A 212 -7.63 6.33 3.83
CA ASP A 212 -6.72 5.48 3.09
C ASP A 212 -6.54 4.10 3.75
N ALA A 213 -6.60 3.04 2.93
CA ALA A 213 -6.48 1.66 3.37
C ALA A 213 -5.10 1.37 4.01
N SER A 214 -4.04 2.03 3.52
CA SER A 214 -2.67 1.86 4.04
C SER A 214 -2.51 2.30 5.51
N GLN A 215 -3.41 3.14 5.99
CA GLN A 215 -3.39 3.65 7.37
C GLN A 215 -4.33 2.89 8.33
N ARG A 216 -4.92 1.78 7.92
CA ARG A 216 -5.73 0.92 8.78
C ARG A 216 -4.85 0.15 9.76
N THR A 217 -4.67 0.70 10.96
CA THR A 217 -3.87 0.10 12.04
C THR A 217 -4.69 -0.13 13.29
N LEU A 218 -4.28 -1.08 14.14
CA LEU A 218 -4.91 -1.31 15.45
C LEU A 218 -4.87 -0.06 16.32
N LYS A 219 -3.78 0.73 16.27
CA LYS A 219 -3.68 2.01 16.97
C LYS A 219 -4.82 2.94 16.56
N ARG A 220 -5.03 3.12 15.25
CA ARG A 220 -6.11 3.96 14.73
C ARG A 220 -7.49 3.46 15.14
N LYS A 221 -7.73 2.14 15.10
CA LYS A 221 -9.01 1.56 15.54
C LYS A 221 -9.27 1.80 17.02
N ALA A 222 -8.26 1.70 17.87
CA ALA A 222 -8.38 2.04 19.29
C ALA A 222 -8.69 3.54 19.49
N GLN A 223 -8.06 4.43 18.72
CA GLN A 223 -8.34 5.87 18.75
C GLN A 223 -9.76 6.19 18.24
N GLU A 224 -10.21 5.56 17.15
CA GLU A 224 -11.58 5.69 16.64
C GLU A 224 -12.60 5.28 17.72
N ALA A 225 -12.39 4.15 18.38
CA ALA A 225 -13.27 3.66 19.45
C ALA A 225 -13.26 4.60 20.68
N TRP A 226 -12.09 5.06 21.11
CA TRP A 226 -11.96 6.01 22.21
C TRP A 226 -12.73 7.31 21.94
N LEU A 227 -12.54 7.89 20.75
CA LEU A 227 -13.20 9.13 20.35
C LEU A 227 -14.72 8.93 20.17
N ALA A 228 -15.16 7.77 19.66
CA ALA A 228 -16.57 7.42 19.58
C ALA A 228 -17.24 7.41 20.97
N MET A 229 -16.56 6.84 21.98
CA MET A 229 -17.04 6.89 23.37
C MET A 229 -17.11 8.33 23.93
N GLN A 230 -16.15 9.20 23.57
CA GLN A 230 -16.17 10.59 24.01
C GLN A 230 -17.33 11.36 23.41
N ILE A 231 -17.53 11.28 22.06
CA ILE A 231 -18.62 12.04 21.41
C ILE A 231 -20.01 11.50 21.79
N SER A 232 -20.16 10.21 22.06
CA SER A 232 -21.41 9.62 22.52
C SER A 232 -21.83 10.09 23.92
N ARG A 233 -20.90 10.63 24.71
CA ARG A 233 -21.20 11.28 26.00
C ARG A 233 -21.56 12.76 25.85
N GLN A 234 -21.15 13.39 24.77
CA GLN A 234 -21.30 14.83 24.54
C GLN A 234 -22.52 15.18 23.67
N TYR A 235 -22.90 14.27 22.77
CA TYR A 235 -23.96 14.51 21.77
C TYR A 235 -25.01 13.41 21.82
N SER A 236 -26.26 13.79 21.55
CA SER A 236 -27.37 12.83 21.42
C SER A 236 -27.19 11.96 20.17
N LYS A 237 -27.87 10.81 20.14
CA LYS A 237 -27.88 9.95 18.96
C LYS A 237 -28.38 10.65 17.70
N GLU A 238 -29.38 11.52 17.84
CA GLU A 238 -29.92 12.35 16.77
C GLU A 238 -28.85 13.32 16.24
N GLN A 239 -28.09 13.97 17.11
CA GLN A 239 -27.02 14.86 16.70
C GLN A 239 -25.88 14.12 16.01
N ILE A 240 -25.50 12.95 16.51
CA ILE A 240 -24.47 12.11 15.87
C ILE A 240 -24.92 11.66 14.47
N LEU A 241 -26.18 11.25 14.33
CA LEU A 241 -26.74 10.87 13.03
C LEU A 241 -26.84 12.08 12.08
N GLU A 242 -27.23 13.24 12.59
CA GLU A 242 -27.22 14.50 11.85
C GLU A 242 -25.84 14.81 11.29
N PHE A 243 -24.81 14.80 12.14
CA PHE A 243 -23.43 15.04 11.71
C PHE A 243 -22.98 14.03 10.65
N TYR A 244 -23.29 12.75 10.84
CA TYR A 244 -22.92 11.69 9.91
C TYR A 244 -23.59 11.89 8.54
N ILE A 245 -24.93 12.06 8.49
CA ILE A 245 -25.71 12.21 7.27
C ILE A 245 -25.27 13.43 6.45
N ASN A 246 -24.87 14.53 7.10
CA ASN A 246 -24.42 15.74 6.43
C ASN A 246 -22.95 15.69 6.00
N LYS A 247 -22.15 14.76 6.55
CA LYS A 247 -20.70 14.71 6.35
C LYS A 247 -20.25 13.72 5.29
N VAL A 248 -21.01 12.68 5.05
CA VAL A 248 -20.64 11.60 4.14
C VAL A 248 -20.45 12.08 2.72
N TYR A 249 -19.39 11.57 2.06
CA TYR A 249 -19.15 11.81 0.64
C TYR A 249 -20.07 10.95 -0.21
N MET A 250 -20.69 11.56 -1.22
CA MET A 250 -21.73 10.95 -2.05
C MET A 250 -21.39 10.92 -3.54
N GLY A 251 -20.12 11.07 -3.89
CA GLY A 251 -19.68 11.19 -5.30
C GLY A 251 -19.74 12.62 -5.84
N TYR A 252 -19.09 12.89 -6.96
CA TYR A 252 -19.14 14.16 -7.71
C TYR A 252 -19.00 15.43 -6.86
N ASN A 253 -18.07 15.43 -5.90
CA ASN A 253 -17.86 16.52 -4.95
C ASN A 253 -19.11 16.88 -4.12
N THR A 254 -20.02 15.93 -3.96
CA THR A 254 -21.26 16.08 -3.20
C THR A 254 -21.08 15.49 -1.80
N PHE A 255 -21.43 16.25 -0.78
CA PHE A 255 -21.36 15.85 0.62
C PHE A 255 -22.72 15.98 1.29
N GLY A 256 -23.09 14.95 2.05
CA GLY A 256 -24.35 14.81 2.74
C GLY A 256 -25.51 14.34 1.85
N LEU A 257 -26.43 13.60 2.47
CA LEU A 257 -27.57 13.01 1.79
C LEU A 257 -28.56 14.08 1.26
N GLY A 258 -28.68 15.22 1.93
CA GLY A 258 -29.50 16.32 1.44
C GLY A 258 -29.03 16.91 0.12
N THR A 259 -27.72 17.09 -0.01
CA THR A 259 -27.09 17.54 -1.26
C THR A 259 -27.18 16.46 -2.33
N ALA A 260 -27.00 15.17 -1.95
CA ALA A 260 -27.10 14.05 -2.86
C ALA A 260 -28.52 13.91 -3.45
N ALA A 261 -29.57 14.10 -2.66
CA ALA A 261 -30.94 14.11 -3.13
C ALA A 261 -31.17 15.16 -4.25
N SER A 262 -30.64 16.36 -4.04
CA SER A 262 -30.70 17.43 -5.04
C SER A 262 -29.86 17.13 -6.27
N TYR A 263 -28.66 16.54 -6.09
CA TYR A 263 -27.75 16.23 -7.19
C TYR A 263 -28.29 15.11 -8.08
N TYR A 264 -28.62 13.97 -7.48
CA TYR A 264 -29.00 12.77 -8.24
C TYR A 264 -30.44 12.84 -8.75
N PHE A 265 -31.36 13.42 -7.99
CA PHE A 265 -32.79 13.39 -8.28
C PHE A 265 -33.44 14.76 -8.49
N GLY A 266 -32.75 15.86 -8.12
CA GLY A 266 -33.37 17.20 -8.16
C GLY A 266 -34.50 17.39 -7.17
N LYS A 267 -34.56 16.55 -6.15
CA LYS A 267 -35.62 16.50 -5.15
C LYS A 267 -35.13 16.96 -3.78
N SER A 268 -36.06 17.42 -2.92
CA SER A 268 -35.75 17.51 -1.50
C SER A 268 -35.68 16.10 -0.88
N PRO A 269 -35.00 15.90 0.23
CA PRO A 269 -34.92 14.59 0.89
C PRO A 269 -36.30 14.01 1.28
N SER A 270 -37.29 14.86 1.59
CA SER A 270 -38.67 14.46 1.89
C SER A 270 -39.45 13.94 0.69
N ASP A 271 -39.04 14.35 -0.52
CA ASP A 271 -39.77 14.03 -1.76
C ASP A 271 -39.19 12.79 -2.47
N LEU A 272 -38.14 12.18 -1.89
CA LEU A 272 -37.60 10.93 -2.37
C LEU A 272 -38.56 9.78 -2.10
N ASP A 273 -38.77 8.92 -3.07
CA ASP A 273 -39.46 7.65 -2.84
C ASP A 273 -38.56 6.65 -2.08
N LEU A 274 -39.06 5.46 -1.81
CA LEU A 274 -38.35 4.45 -1.03
C LEU A 274 -37.13 3.92 -1.77
N ALA A 275 -37.21 3.66 -3.08
CA ALA A 275 -36.11 3.14 -3.88
C ALA A 275 -34.96 4.16 -3.99
N GLN A 276 -35.31 5.47 -4.21
CA GLN A 276 -34.31 6.54 -4.26
C GLN A 276 -33.64 6.77 -2.91
N THR A 277 -34.42 6.72 -1.81
CA THR A 277 -33.84 6.80 -0.46
C THR A 277 -32.90 5.67 -0.15
N ALA A 278 -33.26 4.44 -0.51
CA ALA A 278 -32.45 3.25 -0.31
C ALA A 278 -31.17 3.28 -1.18
N LEU A 279 -31.25 3.78 -2.42
CA LEU A 279 -30.08 3.98 -3.26
C LEU A 279 -29.08 4.93 -2.60
N LEU A 280 -29.50 6.11 -2.16
CA LEU A 280 -28.61 7.06 -1.51
C LEU A 280 -28.02 6.51 -0.20
N ALA A 281 -28.81 5.83 0.62
CA ALA A 281 -28.31 5.15 1.82
C ALA A 281 -27.30 4.05 1.48
N GLY A 282 -27.49 3.32 0.39
CA GLY A 282 -26.57 2.31 -0.10
C GLY A 282 -25.22 2.86 -0.55
N MET A 283 -25.17 4.06 -1.07
CA MET A 283 -23.94 4.70 -1.56
C MET A 283 -22.98 5.15 -0.44
N LEU A 284 -23.43 5.25 0.81
CA LEU A 284 -22.64 5.80 1.93
C LEU A 284 -21.29 5.10 2.15
N ASN A 285 -21.27 3.79 1.97
CA ASN A 285 -20.06 2.99 2.20
C ASN A 285 -18.99 3.23 1.13
N THR A 286 -19.38 3.16 -0.15
CA THR A 286 -18.44 3.26 -1.28
C THR A 286 -19.14 3.91 -2.49
N PRO A 287 -19.34 5.24 -2.47
CA PRO A 287 -20.14 5.94 -3.49
C PRO A 287 -19.56 5.80 -4.90
N THR A 288 -18.26 5.53 -5.03
CA THR A 288 -17.61 5.31 -6.33
C THR A 288 -17.86 3.93 -6.94
N GLN A 289 -18.19 2.94 -6.13
CA GLN A 289 -18.52 1.59 -6.62
C GLN A 289 -20.03 1.41 -6.85
N PHE A 290 -20.83 2.16 -6.10
CA PHE A 290 -22.29 2.14 -6.18
C PHE A 290 -22.85 3.36 -6.91
N ASP A 291 -22.04 3.93 -7.82
CA ASP A 291 -22.43 5.05 -8.67
C ASP A 291 -23.49 4.59 -9.69
N PRO A 292 -24.72 5.12 -9.64
CA PRO A 292 -25.81 4.67 -10.53
C PRO A 292 -25.59 5.06 -12.00
N TYR A 293 -24.72 6.03 -12.28
CA TYR A 293 -24.37 6.42 -13.65
C TYR A 293 -23.28 5.53 -14.27
N LEU A 294 -22.31 5.09 -13.46
CA LEU A 294 -21.16 4.35 -13.91
C LEU A 294 -21.33 2.83 -13.74
N TYR A 295 -21.96 2.42 -12.65
CA TYR A 295 -22.10 1.02 -12.25
C TYR A 295 -23.54 0.71 -11.81
N PRO A 296 -24.53 0.82 -12.73
CA PRO A 296 -25.94 0.69 -12.39
C PRO A 296 -26.30 -0.65 -11.74
N GLN A 297 -25.67 -1.76 -12.15
CA GLN A 297 -25.91 -3.07 -11.56
C GLN A 297 -25.45 -3.14 -10.09
N ASN A 298 -24.25 -2.61 -9.79
CA ASN A 298 -23.76 -2.55 -8.42
C ASN A 298 -24.63 -1.62 -7.55
N ALA A 299 -25.05 -0.50 -8.10
CA ALA A 299 -25.93 0.44 -7.43
C ALA A 299 -27.31 -0.20 -7.11
N GLN A 300 -27.87 -0.94 -8.09
CA GLN A 300 -29.13 -1.68 -7.89
C GLN A 300 -28.99 -2.74 -6.81
N TYR A 301 -27.95 -3.57 -6.90
CA TYR A 301 -27.67 -4.58 -5.89
C TYR A 301 -27.58 -3.98 -4.48
N ARG A 302 -26.81 -2.91 -4.32
CA ARG A 302 -26.64 -2.25 -3.02
C ARG A 302 -27.93 -1.60 -2.50
N ARG A 303 -28.76 -1.00 -3.36
CA ARG A 303 -30.08 -0.53 -3.04
C ARG A 303 -30.96 -1.66 -2.50
N ASP A 304 -30.93 -2.81 -3.15
CA ASP A 304 -31.75 -3.96 -2.80
C ASP A 304 -31.34 -4.56 -1.43
N ILE A 305 -30.04 -4.52 -1.08
CA ILE A 305 -29.55 -4.85 0.28
C ILE A 305 -30.13 -3.87 1.31
N VAL A 306 -30.16 -2.56 1.01
CA VAL A 306 -30.75 -1.56 1.94
C VAL A 306 -32.23 -1.84 2.16
N LEU A 307 -32.99 -2.07 1.08
CA LEU A 307 -34.42 -2.39 1.16
C LEU A 307 -34.68 -3.66 1.97
N TYR A 308 -33.88 -4.70 1.76
CA TYR A 308 -33.97 -5.93 2.53
C TYR A 308 -33.65 -5.71 4.02
N SER A 309 -32.59 -4.94 4.32
CA SER A 309 -32.23 -4.60 5.70
C SER A 309 -33.35 -3.80 6.39
N MET A 310 -34.01 -2.87 5.66
CA MET A 310 -35.17 -2.14 6.18
C MET A 310 -36.35 -3.08 6.48
N LEU A 311 -36.59 -4.06 5.59
CA LEU A 311 -37.65 -5.06 5.82
C LEU A 311 -37.35 -5.92 7.06
N LYS A 312 -36.13 -6.46 7.18
CA LYS A 312 -35.68 -7.24 8.34
C LYS A 312 -35.77 -6.48 9.66
N ASN A 313 -35.50 -5.18 9.64
CA ASN A 313 -35.57 -4.31 10.81
C ASN A 313 -36.99 -3.74 11.04
N ASN A 314 -38.02 -4.27 10.37
CA ASN A 314 -39.40 -3.85 10.47
C ASN A 314 -39.61 -2.34 10.20
N LYS A 315 -38.85 -1.75 9.31
CA LYS A 315 -38.93 -0.34 8.93
C LYS A 315 -39.82 -0.10 7.71
N ILE A 316 -40.01 -1.16 6.92
CA ILE A 316 -40.94 -1.18 5.78
C ILE A 316 -41.72 -2.51 5.79
N THR A 317 -42.87 -2.50 5.13
CA THR A 317 -43.70 -3.68 4.93
C THR A 317 -43.18 -4.53 3.77
N LYS A 318 -43.55 -5.81 3.73
CA LYS A 318 -43.25 -6.70 2.61
C LYS A 318 -43.78 -6.18 1.28
N GLN A 319 -44.91 -5.49 1.29
CA GLN A 319 -45.50 -4.89 0.08
C GLN A 319 -44.65 -3.73 -0.43
N GLU A 320 -44.23 -2.80 0.44
CA GLU A 320 -43.36 -1.69 0.08
C GLU A 320 -42.00 -2.20 -0.45
N TYR A 321 -41.45 -3.22 0.19
CA TYR A 321 -40.22 -3.88 -0.30
C TYR A 321 -40.38 -4.42 -1.72
N GLN A 322 -41.45 -5.20 -1.97
CA GLN A 322 -41.73 -5.81 -3.27
C GLN A 322 -42.00 -4.76 -4.37
N GLN A 323 -42.50 -3.61 -4.02
CA GLN A 323 -42.71 -2.51 -4.95
C GLN A 323 -41.40 -1.81 -5.28
N ALA A 324 -40.61 -1.44 -4.25
CA ALA A 324 -39.38 -0.67 -4.41
C ALA A 324 -38.26 -1.46 -5.14
N ILE A 325 -38.17 -2.78 -4.93
CA ILE A 325 -37.16 -3.61 -5.58
C ILE A 325 -37.38 -3.75 -7.08
N LYS A 326 -38.62 -3.61 -7.56
CA LYS A 326 -38.94 -3.68 -8.98
C LYS A 326 -38.67 -2.38 -9.74
N GLU A 327 -38.40 -1.31 -9.03
CA GLU A 327 -38.17 -0.01 -9.65
C GLU A 327 -36.80 0.02 -10.34
N PRO A 328 -36.72 0.39 -11.63
CA PRO A 328 -35.45 0.52 -12.32
C PRO A 328 -34.51 1.53 -11.62
N ILE A 329 -33.21 1.21 -11.55
CA ILE A 329 -32.24 2.03 -10.83
C ILE A 329 -32.10 3.45 -11.40
N GLN A 330 -32.43 3.64 -12.67
CA GLN A 330 -32.35 4.91 -13.37
C GLN A 330 -33.58 5.80 -13.13
N THR A 331 -34.64 5.29 -12.47
CA THR A 331 -35.91 6.02 -12.28
C THR A 331 -35.66 7.33 -11.54
N GLY A 332 -36.01 8.43 -12.18
CA GLY A 332 -35.88 9.76 -11.62
C GLY A 332 -34.48 10.32 -11.51
N LEU A 333 -33.42 9.58 -11.95
CA LEU A 333 -32.07 10.14 -12.02
C LEU A 333 -32.02 11.30 -13.00
N ARG A 334 -31.46 12.42 -12.57
CA ARG A 334 -31.17 13.55 -13.45
C ARG A 334 -30.05 13.19 -14.43
N PRO A 335 -30.04 13.81 -15.63
CA PRO A 335 -28.87 13.70 -16.49
C PRO A 335 -27.60 14.10 -15.73
N ARG A 336 -26.53 13.32 -15.89
CA ARG A 336 -25.23 13.63 -15.31
C ARG A 336 -24.80 15.02 -15.74
N HIS A 337 -24.62 15.94 -14.81
CA HIS A 337 -24.16 17.29 -15.13
C HIS A 337 -22.73 17.24 -15.62
N SER A 338 -22.49 17.39 -16.92
CA SER A 338 -21.18 17.62 -17.50
C SER A 338 -20.90 19.13 -17.50
N ASN A 339 -20.34 19.67 -16.45
CA ASN A 339 -19.64 20.95 -16.54
C ASN A 339 -18.31 20.68 -17.26
N ASN A 340 -18.30 20.76 -18.59
CA ASN A 340 -17.19 20.29 -19.43
C ASN A 340 -15.85 20.97 -19.11
N ASP A 341 -15.82 22.22 -18.73
CA ASP A 341 -14.55 22.93 -18.41
C ASP A 341 -13.96 22.56 -17.05
N HIS A 342 -14.81 22.28 -16.05
CA HIS A 342 -14.34 21.85 -14.73
C HIS A 342 -14.08 20.33 -14.64
N SER A 343 -14.68 19.50 -15.52
CA SER A 343 -14.58 18.05 -15.44
C SER A 343 -13.20 17.52 -15.89
N GLU A 344 -12.65 18.04 -16.97
CA GLU A 344 -11.31 17.64 -17.46
C GLU A 344 -10.22 18.08 -16.49
N ARG A 345 -10.26 19.32 -16.02
CA ARG A 345 -9.32 19.83 -15.04
C ARG A 345 -9.38 19.06 -13.73
N ARG A 346 -10.58 18.68 -13.28
CA ARG A 346 -10.75 17.80 -12.10
C ARG A 346 -10.12 16.43 -12.28
N LYS A 347 -10.26 15.79 -13.43
CA LYS A 347 -9.59 14.51 -13.70
C LYS A 347 -8.07 14.59 -13.58
N ILE A 348 -7.50 15.68 -14.10
CA ILE A 348 -6.05 15.92 -14.08
C ILE A 348 -5.56 16.04 -12.64
N ASP A 349 -6.28 16.83 -11.83
CA ASP A 349 -5.85 17.22 -10.49
C ASP A 349 -6.37 16.25 -9.40
N ASP A 350 -7.32 15.37 -9.70
CA ASP A 350 -7.99 14.52 -8.71
C ASP A 350 -7.04 13.67 -7.84
N PRO A 351 -6.03 12.98 -8.39
CA PRO A 351 -5.07 12.25 -7.56
C PRO A 351 -4.30 13.16 -6.60
N TYR A 352 -4.01 14.39 -7.02
CA TYR A 352 -3.32 15.39 -6.20
C TYR A 352 -4.24 15.90 -5.07
N ILE A 353 -5.46 16.29 -5.43
CA ILE A 353 -6.47 16.80 -4.49
C ILE A 353 -6.77 15.76 -3.42
N LYS A 354 -6.87 14.49 -3.80
CA LYS A 354 -7.07 13.39 -2.84
C LYS A 354 -5.98 13.35 -1.77
N GLU A 355 -4.73 13.51 -2.15
CA GLU A 355 -3.63 13.48 -1.20
C GLU A 355 -3.56 14.77 -0.36
N VAL A 356 -3.94 15.92 -0.92
CA VAL A 356 -4.13 17.16 -0.13
C VAL A 356 -5.20 16.96 0.96
N VAL A 357 -6.32 16.34 0.61
CA VAL A 357 -7.39 16.02 1.58
C VAL A 357 -6.90 15.06 2.66
N ASN A 358 -6.16 14.01 2.27
CA ASN A 358 -5.60 13.04 3.21
C ASN A 358 -4.59 13.71 4.15
N GLU A 359 -3.66 14.49 3.61
CA GLU A 359 -2.63 15.19 4.39
C GLU A 359 -3.24 16.23 5.34
N ALA A 360 -4.26 16.98 4.91
CA ALA A 360 -4.98 17.93 5.79
C ALA A 360 -5.62 17.19 6.97
N LYS A 361 -6.24 16.03 6.73
CA LYS A 361 -6.81 15.20 7.80
C LYS A 361 -5.75 14.66 8.76
N GLU A 362 -4.59 14.21 8.24
CA GLU A 362 -3.46 13.78 9.08
C GLU A 362 -2.94 14.91 9.96
N LYS A 363 -2.97 16.14 9.47
CA LYS A 363 -2.62 17.36 10.23
C LYS A 363 -3.72 17.79 11.20
N GLY A 364 -4.84 17.06 11.25
CA GLY A 364 -5.96 17.27 12.19
C GLY A 364 -6.99 18.30 11.74
N PHE A 365 -7.06 18.62 10.43
CA PHE A 365 -8.06 19.49 9.85
C PHE A 365 -9.13 18.70 9.08
N ASP A 366 -10.35 19.24 9.02
CA ASP A 366 -11.38 18.78 8.09
C ASP A 366 -11.40 19.71 6.87
N PRO A 367 -10.77 19.28 5.74
CA PRO A 367 -10.65 20.17 4.58
C PRO A 367 -11.99 20.45 3.88
N TYR A 368 -13.04 19.72 4.19
CA TYR A 368 -14.36 19.92 3.57
C TYR A 368 -15.26 20.87 4.36
N ASN A 369 -15.05 20.97 5.67
CA ASN A 369 -16.03 21.55 6.57
C ASN A 369 -15.48 22.67 7.45
N SER A 370 -14.20 23.04 7.30
CA SER A 370 -13.56 24.01 8.21
C SER A 370 -13.22 25.35 7.55
N ASN A 371 -13.73 25.64 6.37
CA ASN A 371 -13.50 26.90 5.65
C ASN A 371 -12.04 27.35 5.64
N LEU A 372 -11.13 26.40 5.31
CA LEU A 372 -9.68 26.61 5.32
C LEU A 372 -9.22 27.26 4.00
N LYS A 373 -8.14 28.05 4.09
CA LYS A 373 -7.30 28.37 2.95
C LYS A 373 -6.06 27.47 2.99
N ILE A 374 -5.97 26.56 2.03
CA ILE A 374 -4.89 25.56 1.96
C ILE A 374 -3.99 25.91 0.77
N THR A 375 -2.73 26.23 1.03
CA THR A 375 -1.73 26.41 -0.02
C THR A 375 -1.06 25.09 -0.33
N VAL A 376 -1.11 24.67 -1.59
CA VAL A 376 -0.60 23.38 -2.08
C VAL A 376 0.66 23.56 -2.91
N ASN A 377 1.46 22.48 -2.98
CA ASN A 377 2.76 22.46 -3.66
C ASN A 377 2.69 22.06 -5.14
N ILE A 378 1.49 21.98 -5.72
CA ILE A 378 1.30 21.58 -7.11
C ILE A 378 1.99 22.55 -8.08
N ASP A 379 2.76 22.01 -9.03
CA ASP A 379 3.08 22.70 -10.28
C ASP A 379 2.06 22.25 -11.33
N GLN A 380 1.09 23.13 -11.62
CA GLN A 380 -0.02 22.80 -12.51
C GLN A 380 0.43 22.42 -13.92
N LYS A 381 1.55 22.98 -14.40
CA LYS A 381 2.10 22.63 -15.72
C LYS A 381 2.72 21.25 -15.70
N ALA A 382 3.44 20.92 -14.63
CA ALA A 382 4.00 19.59 -14.41
C ALA A 382 2.90 18.54 -14.23
N GLN A 383 1.82 18.88 -13.51
CA GLN A 383 0.67 18.01 -13.31
C GLN A 383 -0.04 17.69 -14.63
N ASN A 384 -0.29 18.72 -15.45
CA ASN A 384 -0.90 18.55 -16.77
C ASN A 384 -0.04 17.68 -17.69
N GLU A 385 1.28 17.96 -17.78
CA GLU A 385 2.18 17.17 -18.61
C GLU A 385 2.24 15.69 -18.15
N LEU A 386 2.31 15.45 -16.85
CA LEU A 386 2.33 14.08 -16.32
C LEU A 386 1.05 13.32 -16.66
N TYR A 387 -0.11 13.97 -16.55
CA TYR A 387 -1.39 13.40 -16.93
C TYR A 387 -1.46 13.12 -18.44
N GLU A 388 -1.05 14.06 -19.27
CA GLU A 388 -1.00 13.92 -20.73
C GLU A 388 -0.08 12.76 -21.14
N LEU A 389 1.11 12.66 -20.57
CA LEU A 389 2.02 11.54 -20.83
C LEU A 389 1.39 10.20 -20.46
N ALA A 390 0.71 10.12 -19.32
CA ALA A 390 0.07 8.90 -18.86
C ALA A 390 -1.08 8.43 -19.77
N ASN A 391 -1.80 9.37 -20.41
CA ASN A 391 -2.98 9.09 -21.23
C ASN A 391 -2.74 9.17 -22.75
N SER A 392 -1.55 9.60 -23.18
CA SER A 392 -1.21 9.74 -24.59
C SER A 392 -0.57 8.48 -25.18
N LYS A 393 -0.56 8.40 -26.51
CA LYS A 393 0.16 7.36 -27.25
C LYS A 393 1.69 7.55 -27.28
N LYS A 394 2.22 8.61 -26.67
CA LYS A 394 3.68 8.84 -26.56
C LYS A 394 4.38 7.78 -25.71
N ILE A 395 3.65 7.19 -24.76
CA ILE A 395 4.15 6.12 -23.92
C ILE A 395 3.53 4.80 -24.41
N PRO A 396 4.34 3.80 -24.76
CA PRO A 396 3.88 2.56 -25.36
C PRO A 396 3.36 1.59 -24.29
N PHE A 397 2.20 1.85 -23.69
CA PHE A 397 1.52 0.89 -22.85
C PHE A 397 1.06 -0.31 -23.68
N THR A 398 1.11 -1.52 -23.10
CA THR A 398 0.77 -2.76 -23.82
C THR A 398 -0.68 -2.76 -24.35
N ASN A 399 -1.63 -2.26 -23.53
CA ASN A 399 -3.03 -2.07 -23.89
C ASN A 399 -3.68 -0.98 -23.03
N ASP A 400 -4.96 -0.70 -23.23
CA ASP A 400 -5.68 0.36 -22.52
C ASP A 400 -5.97 0.03 -21.04
N LYS A 401 -5.93 -1.25 -20.63
CA LYS A 401 -6.12 -1.68 -19.24
C LYS A 401 -4.84 -1.58 -18.40
N MET A 402 -3.66 -1.55 -19.05
CA MET A 402 -2.39 -1.36 -18.35
C MET A 402 -2.38 -0.01 -17.63
N GLN A 403 -2.16 -0.01 -16.34
CA GLN A 403 -2.23 1.15 -15.47
C GLN A 403 -0.85 1.75 -15.15
N VAL A 404 -0.87 2.95 -14.56
CA VAL A 404 0.30 3.71 -14.15
C VAL A 404 0.07 4.39 -12.80
N GLY A 405 1.13 4.47 -12.01
CA GLY A 405 1.24 5.37 -10.87
C GLY A 405 2.57 6.11 -10.98
N ALA A 406 2.57 7.43 -10.88
CA ALA A 406 3.81 8.20 -10.92
C ALA A 406 3.75 9.42 -10.00
N THR A 407 4.90 9.78 -9.44
CA THR A 407 5.06 10.92 -8.54
C THR A 407 6.32 11.69 -8.87
N VAL A 408 6.22 13.01 -8.86
CA VAL A 408 7.33 13.95 -9.03
C VAL A 408 7.52 14.75 -7.73
N VAL A 409 8.74 14.71 -7.19
CA VAL A 409 9.11 15.41 -5.94
C VAL A 409 10.29 16.34 -6.19
N ASP A 410 10.26 17.52 -5.58
CA ASP A 410 11.45 18.37 -5.43
C ASP A 410 12.31 17.84 -4.25
N PRO A 411 13.53 17.36 -4.50
CA PRO A 411 14.38 16.78 -3.46
C PRO A 411 14.81 17.76 -2.38
N THR A 412 14.80 19.07 -2.68
CA THR A 412 15.36 20.10 -1.78
C THR A 412 14.42 20.49 -0.66
N ASN A 413 13.13 20.23 -0.81
CA ASN A 413 12.08 20.61 0.15
C ASN A 413 11.02 19.54 0.37
N GLY A 414 11.00 18.45 -0.43
CA GLY A 414 10.02 17.39 -0.36
C GLY A 414 8.67 17.73 -1.00
N HIS A 415 8.53 18.84 -1.70
CA HIS A 415 7.27 19.17 -2.35
C HIS A 415 6.90 18.13 -3.42
N ALA A 416 5.77 17.47 -3.27
CA ALA A 416 5.15 16.69 -4.31
C ALA A 416 4.52 17.67 -5.32
N ILE A 417 5.14 17.83 -6.49
CA ILE A 417 4.72 18.84 -7.48
C ILE A 417 3.76 18.30 -8.53
N ALA A 418 3.76 16.98 -8.75
CA ALA A 418 2.82 16.31 -9.65
C ALA A 418 2.65 14.84 -9.26
N ILE A 419 1.44 14.29 -9.48
CA ILE A 419 1.12 12.89 -9.20
C ILE A 419 0.05 12.39 -10.18
N VAL A 420 0.19 11.17 -10.68
CA VAL A 420 -0.85 10.48 -11.46
C VAL A 420 -1.13 9.11 -10.85
N GLY A 421 -2.41 8.82 -10.60
CA GLY A 421 -2.87 7.60 -9.93
C GLY A 421 -3.43 6.53 -10.87
N GLY A 422 -3.41 6.75 -12.18
CA GLY A 422 -3.89 5.81 -13.19
C GLY A 422 -4.07 6.48 -14.55
N ARG A 423 -4.47 5.69 -15.55
CA ARG A 423 -4.78 6.16 -16.90
C ARG A 423 -6.13 5.65 -17.37
N HIS A 424 -6.75 6.38 -18.29
CA HIS A 424 -8.11 6.08 -18.80
C HIS A 424 -9.13 5.82 -17.69
N LEU A 425 -8.97 6.55 -16.56
CA LEU A 425 -9.85 6.39 -15.41
C LEU A 425 -11.23 7.02 -15.70
N PRO A 426 -12.31 6.41 -15.15
CA PRO A 426 -13.61 7.06 -15.17
C PRO A 426 -13.54 8.40 -14.42
N ASN A 427 -14.41 9.34 -14.79
CA ASN A 427 -14.50 10.63 -14.12
C ASN A 427 -15.18 10.49 -12.74
N VAL A 428 -14.43 9.99 -11.77
CA VAL A 428 -14.83 9.76 -10.38
C VAL A 428 -13.92 10.59 -9.49
N ALA A 429 -14.51 11.50 -8.70
CA ALA A 429 -13.74 12.31 -7.77
C ALA A 429 -13.15 11.46 -6.64
N LEU A 430 -11.92 11.78 -6.24
CA LEU A 430 -11.13 11.09 -5.21
C LEU A 430 -10.96 9.59 -5.47
N GLY A 431 -10.81 9.23 -6.76
CA GLY A 431 -10.68 7.87 -7.22
C GLY A 431 -9.49 7.10 -6.64
N TYR A 432 -9.33 5.84 -7.04
CA TYR A 432 -8.20 5.02 -6.59
C TYR A 432 -6.88 5.58 -7.11
N ASN A 433 -5.97 5.95 -6.19
CA ASN A 433 -4.67 6.53 -6.52
C ASN A 433 -3.55 5.49 -6.35
N ARG A 434 -3.05 4.92 -7.46
CA ARG A 434 -2.01 3.89 -7.45
C ARG A 434 -0.65 4.42 -7.04
N ALA A 435 -0.42 5.72 -7.17
CA ALA A 435 0.86 6.33 -6.83
C ALA A 435 1.19 6.32 -5.33
N VAL A 436 0.17 6.20 -4.47
CA VAL A 436 0.33 6.14 -3.01
C VAL A 436 0.09 4.74 -2.42
N GLN A 437 -0.29 3.76 -3.24
CA GLN A 437 -0.53 2.40 -2.76
C GLN A 437 0.78 1.68 -2.46
N THR A 438 0.87 1.06 -1.28
CA THR A 438 2.07 0.38 -0.78
C THR A 438 2.01 -1.14 -0.91
N GLY A 439 0.97 -1.69 -1.54
CA GLY A 439 0.77 -3.14 -1.66
C GLY A 439 1.61 -3.82 -2.75
N ARG A 440 2.36 -3.05 -3.55
CA ARG A 440 3.13 -3.59 -4.67
C ARG A 440 4.61 -3.62 -4.40
N SER A 441 5.26 -4.74 -4.80
CA SER A 441 6.71 -4.86 -4.76
C SER A 441 7.36 -3.91 -5.75
N THR A 442 8.41 -3.23 -5.30
CA THR A 442 9.22 -2.31 -6.12
C THR A 442 10.24 -3.03 -7.01
N GLY A 443 10.36 -4.36 -6.85
CA GLY A 443 11.43 -5.12 -7.49
C GLY A 443 12.81 -4.52 -7.18
N SER A 444 13.73 -4.65 -8.11
CA SER A 444 15.13 -4.20 -7.96
C SER A 444 15.31 -2.68 -7.75
N SER A 445 14.26 -1.86 -7.85
CA SER A 445 14.41 -0.43 -7.55
C SER A 445 14.63 -0.14 -6.06
N ILE A 446 14.42 -1.12 -5.16
CA ILE A 446 14.74 -0.98 -3.74
C ILE A 446 16.23 -1.10 -3.44
N LYS A 447 17.01 -1.81 -4.27
CA LYS A 447 18.43 -2.16 -4.02
C LYS A 447 19.32 -0.98 -3.62
N PRO A 448 19.27 0.19 -4.26
CA PRO A 448 20.08 1.33 -3.85
C PRO A 448 19.83 1.76 -2.40
N ILE A 449 18.59 1.67 -1.95
CA ILE A 449 18.14 2.16 -0.63
C ILE A 449 18.35 1.09 0.46
N LEU A 450 18.06 -0.17 0.16
CA LEU A 450 18.04 -1.22 1.19
C LEU A 450 19.36 -1.97 1.32
N ASP A 451 20.12 -2.11 0.23
CA ASP A 451 21.30 -2.96 0.18
C ASP A 451 22.59 -2.13 0.07
N TYR A 452 22.74 -1.35 -0.99
CA TYR A 452 24.02 -0.72 -1.35
C TYR A 452 24.33 0.55 -0.56
N ALA A 453 23.35 1.44 -0.33
CA ALA A 453 23.58 2.62 0.48
C ALA A 453 23.93 2.25 1.94
N PRO A 454 23.25 1.31 2.61
CA PRO A 454 23.64 0.84 3.94
C PRO A 454 25.05 0.19 3.97
N ALA A 455 25.45 -0.50 2.90
CA ALA A 455 26.80 -1.10 2.83
C ALA A 455 27.90 -0.03 2.81
N ILE A 456 27.70 1.04 2.05
CA ILE A 456 28.61 2.18 2.05
C ILE A 456 28.55 2.92 3.39
N GLU A 457 27.32 3.18 3.91
CA GLU A 457 27.10 3.95 5.13
C GLU A 457 27.74 3.32 6.37
N TYR A 458 27.54 2.01 6.56
CA TYR A 458 27.91 1.33 7.79
C TYR A 458 29.22 0.54 7.70
N LYS A 459 29.63 0.14 6.49
CA LYS A 459 30.85 -0.67 6.29
C LYS A 459 31.94 0.07 5.52
N ASN A 460 31.67 1.30 5.06
CA ASN A 460 32.56 2.10 4.22
C ASN A 460 33.02 1.36 2.95
N TRP A 461 32.14 0.51 2.39
CA TRP A 461 32.45 -0.22 1.18
C TRP A 461 32.66 0.74 0.00
N SER A 462 33.59 0.39 -0.88
CA SER A 462 33.85 1.14 -2.10
C SER A 462 32.94 0.69 -3.23
N THR A 463 32.85 1.48 -4.30
CA THR A 463 32.18 1.05 -5.54
C THR A 463 32.90 -0.13 -6.23
N ALA A 464 34.20 -0.32 -5.91
CA ALA A 464 35.02 -1.47 -6.32
C ALA A 464 34.86 -2.70 -5.42
N GLN A 465 34.07 -2.64 -4.33
CA GLN A 465 33.86 -3.80 -3.45
C GLN A 465 33.47 -5.02 -4.28
N ILE A 466 34.25 -6.11 -4.14
CA ILE A 466 33.94 -7.35 -4.84
C ILE A 466 32.78 -8.06 -4.14
N LEU A 467 31.78 -8.37 -4.91
CA LEU A 467 30.57 -9.11 -4.52
C LEU A 467 30.52 -10.43 -5.29
N SER A 468 30.03 -11.48 -4.66
CA SER A 468 29.93 -12.81 -5.26
C SER A 468 28.55 -13.02 -5.88
N ASP A 469 28.54 -13.30 -7.17
CA ASP A 469 27.38 -13.73 -7.95
C ASP A 469 27.49 -15.23 -8.27
N THR A 470 27.36 -16.06 -7.25
CA THR A 470 27.41 -17.53 -7.31
C THR A 470 26.14 -18.11 -6.74
N PRO A 471 25.81 -19.39 -6.99
CA PRO A 471 24.60 -20.03 -6.44
C PRO A 471 24.38 -19.69 -4.96
N TYR A 472 23.16 -19.32 -4.62
CA TYR A 472 22.78 -18.89 -3.27
C TYR A 472 21.43 -19.50 -2.88
N ILE A 473 21.36 -20.08 -1.70
CA ILE A 473 20.13 -20.59 -1.08
C ILE A 473 19.83 -19.71 0.12
N TYR A 474 18.59 -19.24 0.25
CA TYR A 474 18.19 -18.43 1.41
C TYR A 474 18.39 -19.20 2.71
N SER A 475 19.06 -18.57 3.67
CA SER A 475 19.36 -19.16 4.98
C SER A 475 18.11 -19.72 5.66
N GLY A 476 18.18 -21.00 6.11
CA GLY A 476 17.07 -21.68 6.75
C GLY A 476 15.98 -22.19 5.81
N THR A 477 16.22 -22.20 4.50
CA THR A 477 15.28 -22.70 3.48
C THR A 477 15.99 -23.57 2.45
N ASN A 478 15.22 -24.23 1.56
CA ASN A 478 15.75 -24.90 0.36
C ASN A 478 15.52 -24.06 -0.92
N ILE A 479 15.17 -22.77 -0.77
CA ILE A 479 14.84 -21.91 -1.89
C ILE A 479 16.12 -21.32 -2.48
N GLN A 480 16.42 -21.68 -3.72
CA GLN A 480 17.54 -21.13 -4.48
C GLN A 480 17.15 -19.80 -5.10
N LEU A 481 18.04 -18.82 -4.98
CA LEU A 481 17.91 -17.53 -5.64
C LEU A 481 18.55 -17.56 -7.02
N PHE A 482 17.82 -17.12 -8.02
CA PHE A 482 18.31 -16.92 -9.38
C PHE A 482 18.42 -15.45 -9.73
N ASP A 483 19.39 -15.11 -10.55
CA ASP A 483 19.43 -13.83 -11.20
C ASP A 483 18.38 -13.76 -12.33
N TRP A 484 18.10 -12.54 -12.79
CA TRP A 484 17.02 -12.28 -13.77
C TRP A 484 17.20 -13.04 -15.10
N ASP A 485 18.47 -13.37 -15.48
CA ASP A 485 18.87 -14.10 -16.67
C ASP A 485 19.18 -15.59 -16.42
N ASN A 486 18.93 -16.09 -15.20
CA ASN A 486 19.24 -17.44 -14.73
C ASN A 486 20.72 -17.82 -14.85
N ARG A 487 21.65 -16.84 -14.83
CA ARG A 487 23.10 -17.04 -14.89
C ARG A 487 23.76 -16.49 -13.64
N TYR A 488 24.89 -17.06 -13.30
CA TYR A 488 25.80 -16.55 -12.26
C TYR A 488 27.09 -16.10 -12.94
N LEU A 489 27.51 -14.86 -12.68
CA LEU A 489 28.64 -14.22 -13.36
C LEU A 489 29.95 -14.25 -12.53
N GLY A 490 29.91 -14.85 -11.33
CA GLY A 490 31.07 -14.92 -10.44
C GLY A 490 31.35 -13.58 -9.72
N PRO A 491 32.61 -13.37 -9.31
CA PRO A 491 33.03 -12.15 -8.60
C PRO A 491 32.91 -10.91 -9.50
N MET A 492 32.29 -9.84 -8.96
CA MET A 492 32.15 -8.57 -9.68
C MET A 492 32.19 -7.38 -8.72
N THR A 493 32.43 -6.17 -9.25
CA THR A 493 32.39 -4.96 -8.44
C THR A 493 30.93 -4.62 -8.04
N MET A 494 30.76 -3.96 -6.89
CA MET A 494 29.47 -3.43 -6.44
C MET A 494 28.82 -2.55 -7.52
N ARG A 495 29.62 -1.72 -8.20
CA ARG A 495 29.18 -0.90 -9.33
C ARG A 495 28.53 -1.75 -10.41
N TYR A 496 29.22 -2.76 -10.89
CA TYR A 496 28.73 -3.62 -11.96
C TYR A 496 27.50 -4.42 -11.53
N ALA A 497 27.49 -4.92 -10.30
CA ALA A 497 26.34 -5.62 -9.74
C ALA A 497 25.07 -4.76 -9.72
N LEU A 498 25.19 -3.47 -9.33
CA LEU A 498 24.05 -2.53 -9.34
C LEU A 498 23.65 -2.13 -10.76
N GLU A 499 24.61 -1.87 -11.66
CA GLU A 499 24.36 -1.51 -13.05
C GLU A 499 23.62 -2.62 -13.80
N GLN A 500 24.01 -3.87 -13.59
CA GLN A 500 23.39 -5.05 -14.18
C GLN A 500 22.22 -5.59 -13.35
N SER A 501 21.89 -4.92 -12.24
CA SER A 501 20.75 -5.28 -11.39
C SER A 501 20.77 -6.70 -10.85
N ARG A 502 21.96 -7.27 -10.56
CA ARG A 502 22.13 -8.65 -10.08
C ARG A 502 21.40 -8.89 -8.76
N ASN A 503 20.76 -10.04 -8.61
CA ASN A 503 19.95 -10.39 -7.43
C ASN A 503 20.81 -10.95 -6.31
N VAL A 504 21.65 -11.96 -6.63
CA VAL A 504 22.47 -12.63 -5.63
C VAL A 504 23.43 -11.66 -4.92
N PRO A 505 24.17 -10.79 -5.63
CA PRO A 505 24.99 -9.77 -4.97
C PRO A 505 24.22 -8.83 -4.06
N ALA A 506 22.97 -8.46 -4.42
CA ALA A 506 22.13 -7.58 -3.60
C ALA A 506 21.72 -8.28 -2.29
N VAL A 507 21.22 -9.51 -2.35
CA VAL A 507 20.82 -10.28 -1.16
C VAL A 507 22.02 -10.51 -0.23
N ARG A 508 23.18 -10.93 -0.76
CA ARG A 508 24.40 -11.08 0.02
C ARG A 508 24.83 -9.77 0.67
N THR A 509 24.71 -8.65 -0.04
CA THR A 509 25.02 -7.32 0.50
C THR A 509 24.12 -6.97 1.68
N LEU A 510 22.80 -7.20 1.59
CA LEU A 510 21.88 -6.98 2.72
C LEU A 510 22.19 -7.90 3.90
N GLU A 511 22.52 -9.17 3.62
CA GLU A 511 22.92 -10.14 4.65
C GLU A 511 24.20 -9.66 5.37
N ASP A 512 25.21 -9.24 4.64
CA ASP A 512 26.47 -8.70 5.15
C ASP A 512 26.29 -7.39 5.95
N VAL A 513 25.40 -6.51 5.50
CA VAL A 513 25.04 -5.28 6.24
C VAL A 513 24.33 -5.64 7.54
N GLY A 514 23.53 -6.68 7.50
CA GLY A 514 22.60 -7.14 8.53
C GLY A 514 21.18 -6.66 8.25
N PHE A 515 20.29 -7.63 8.09
CA PHE A 515 18.88 -7.45 7.72
C PHE A 515 18.15 -6.30 8.47
N ASN A 516 18.26 -6.29 9.81
CA ASN A 516 17.61 -5.27 10.62
C ASN A 516 18.23 -3.86 10.42
N LYS A 517 19.52 -3.77 10.09
CA LYS A 517 20.17 -2.48 9.81
C LYS A 517 19.67 -1.91 8.47
N GLY A 518 19.55 -2.75 7.44
CA GLY A 518 19.00 -2.34 6.15
C GLY A 518 17.55 -1.83 6.30
N ILE A 519 16.70 -2.58 7.01
CA ILE A 519 15.31 -2.16 7.29
C ILE A 519 15.25 -0.83 8.05
N LYS A 520 16.09 -0.68 9.09
CA LYS A 520 16.15 0.57 9.86
C LYS A 520 16.60 1.74 9.00
N PHE A 521 17.50 1.50 8.05
CA PHE A 521 17.95 2.53 7.11
C PHE A 521 16.81 2.95 6.17
N ALA A 522 16.10 2.01 5.53
CA ALA A 522 14.96 2.30 4.67
C ALA A 522 13.82 3.02 5.43
N LYS A 523 13.58 2.64 6.69
CA LYS A 523 12.56 3.28 7.53
C LYS A 523 12.83 4.76 7.80
N GLN A 524 14.08 5.23 7.76
CA GLN A 524 14.39 6.65 7.89
C GLN A 524 13.86 7.49 6.73
N MET A 525 13.53 6.84 5.60
CA MET A 525 12.93 7.41 4.39
C MET A 525 11.48 6.94 4.20
N ASP A 526 10.77 6.67 5.29
CA ASP A 526 9.36 6.24 5.37
C ASP A 526 9.01 4.94 4.59
N ILE A 527 10.01 4.12 4.24
CA ILE A 527 9.78 2.80 3.65
C ILE A 527 9.70 1.76 4.76
N ASN A 528 8.47 1.29 5.03
CA ASN A 528 8.19 0.29 6.04
C ASN A 528 8.21 -1.11 5.45
N ILE A 529 9.21 -1.91 5.78
CA ILE A 529 9.44 -3.24 5.22
C ILE A 529 8.86 -4.31 6.14
N ASN A 530 8.09 -5.24 5.55
CA ASN A 530 7.55 -6.39 6.26
C ASN A 530 8.67 -7.42 6.53
N LYS A 531 9.07 -7.55 7.79
CA LYS A 531 10.14 -8.47 8.21
C LYS A 531 9.83 -9.95 7.95
N LYS A 532 8.55 -10.33 7.83
CA LYS A 532 8.15 -11.72 7.54
C LYS A 532 8.61 -12.20 6.16
N GLN A 533 8.94 -11.29 5.25
CA GLN A 533 9.47 -11.63 3.93
C GLN A 533 10.94 -12.06 3.94
N GLY A 534 11.66 -11.90 5.06
CA GLY A 534 13.07 -12.27 5.15
C GLY A 534 13.97 -11.52 4.15
N LEU A 535 15.07 -12.13 3.76
CA LEU A 535 16.07 -11.53 2.85
C LEU A 535 15.56 -11.28 1.42
N SER A 536 14.39 -11.83 1.03
CA SER A 536 13.81 -11.57 -0.30
C SER A 536 13.48 -10.10 -0.54
N VAL A 537 13.31 -9.30 0.52
CA VAL A 537 13.09 -7.84 0.44
C VAL A 537 14.23 -7.11 -0.26
N ALA A 538 15.44 -7.66 -0.27
CA ALA A 538 16.60 -7.09 -0.99
C ALA A 538 16.36 -6.95 -2.50
N ILE A 539 15.50 -7.77 -3.07
CA ILE A 539 15.18 -7.76 -4.49
C ILE A 539 13.77 -7.24 -4.79
N GLY A 540 13.02 -6.84 -3.74
CA GLY A 540 11.70 -6.27 -3.91
C GLY A 540 10.93 -6.13 -2.60
N ALA A 541 10.86 -4.93 -2.05
CA ALA A 541 10.02 -4.58 -0.92
C ALA A 541 8.80 -3.77 -1.39
N ASN A 542 7.73 -3.80 -0.62
CA ASN A 542 6.51 -3.06 -0.95
C ASN A 542 6.68 -1.57 -0.61
N ALA A 543 6.46 -0.70 -1.60
CA ALA A 543 6.41 0.74 -1.42
C ALA A 543 5.57 1.41 -2.52
N SER A 544 5.19 2.67 -2.31
CA SER A 544 4.50 3.50 -3.30
C SER A 544 5.48 4.35 -4.13
N THR A 545 5.00 4.89 -5.27
CA THR A 545 5.83 5.82 -6.05
C THR A 545 6.14 7.10 -5.27
N LEU A 546 5.24 7.55 -4.41
CA LEU A 546 5.48 8.69 -3.53
C LEU A 546 6.65 8.44 -2.57
N GLN A 547 6.67 7.28 -1.90
CA GLN A 547 7.76 6.89 -1.00
C GLN A 547 9.08 6.72 -1.75
N MET A 548 9.05 6.07 -2.92
CA MET A 548 10.26 5.85 -3.72
C MET A 548 10.83 7.15 -4.29
N ALA A 549 9.97 8.08 -4.73
CA ALA A 549 10.41 9.41 -5.18
C ALA A 549 11.09 10.19 -4.03
N GLY A 550 10.52 10.14 -2.83
CA GLY A 550 11.11 10.76 -1.64
C GLY A 550 12.45 10.13 -1.26
N ALA A 551 12.54 8.79 -1.23
CA ALA A 551 13.76 8.09 -0.85
C ALA A 551 14.93 8.35 -1.84
N TYR A 552 14.64 8.36 -3.13
CA TYR A 552 15.63 8.73 -4.14
C TYR A 552 15.93 10.25 -4.13
N GLY A 553 14.98 11.06 -3.68
CA GLY A 553 15.20 12.46 -3.37
C GLY A 553 16.31 12.67 -2.34
N ALA A 554 16.44 11.79 -1.35
CA ALA A 554 17.55 11.85 -0.39
C ALA A 554 18.91 11.57 -1.05
N LEU A 555 18.98 10.68 -2.05
CA LEU A 555 20.20 10.47 -2.85
C LEU A 555 20.50 11.70 -3.71
N ALA A 556 19.49 12.33 -4.28
CA ALA A 556 19.60 13.54 -5.09
C ALA A 556 20.11 14.74 -4.25
N ASN A 557 19.70 14.83 -3.00
CA ASN A 557 19.92 15.94 -2.08
C ASN A 557 20.98 15.62 -1.00
N ASP A 558 22.13 15.14 -1.41
CA ASP A 558 23.31 14.96 -0.56
C ASP A 558 23.06 14.15 0.73
N GLY A 559 22.13 13.22 0.69
CA GLY A 559 21.75 12.37 1.82
C GLY A 559 20.77 13.00 2.82
N VAL A 560 20.16 14.11 2.47
CA VAL A 560 19.11 14.77 3.26
C VAL A 560 17.73 14.36 2.70
N TYR A 561 16.96 13.69 3.52
CA TYR A 561 15.59 13.27 3.21
C TYR A 561 14.60 14.34 3.63
N HIS A 562 13.74 14.76 2.71
CA HIS A 562 12.54 15.51 2.96
C HIS A 562 11.32 14.60 2.71
N LYS A 563 10.44 14.48 3.72
CA LYS A 563 9.21 13.70 3.55
C LYS A 563 8.36 14.36 2.46
N PRO A 564 7.91 13.63 1.44
CA PRO A 564 7.02 14.19 0.42
C PRO A 564 5.76 14.76 1.05
N GLN A 565 5.39 15.99 0.64
CA GLN A 565 4.22 16.69 1.14
C GLN A 565 3.51 17.47 0.04
N PHE A 566 2.18 17.57 0.16
CA PHE A 566 1.29 18.23 -0.79
C PHE A 566 0.89 19.64 -0.33
N ILE A 567 0.97 19.91 0.98
CA ILE A 567 0.52 21.15 1.63
C ILE A 567 1.72 21.90 2.20
N SER A 568 1.87 23.18 1.84
CA SER A 568 2.86 24.08 2.45
C SER A 568 2.27 24.95 3.55
N LYS A 569 0.97 25.31 3.48
CA LYS A 569 0.36 26.21 4.44
C LYS A 569 -1.14 25.91 4.61
N ILE A 570 -1.63 26.02 5.84
CA ILE A 570 -3.06 26.03 6.16
C ILE A 570 -3.35 27.28 6.99
N GLU A 571 -4.36 28.05 6.57
CA GLU A 571 -4.90 29.20 7.27
C GLU A 571 -6.34 28.90 7.67
N THR A 572 -6.64 29.02 8.95
CA THR A 572 -7.98 28.79 9.52
C THR A 572 -8.84 30.05 9.46
N PRO A 573 -10.17 29.98 9.58
CA PRO A 573 -11.06 31.13 9.52
C PRO A 573 -10.80 32.17 10.61
N ASP A 574 -10.27 31.77 11.75
CA ASP A 574 -9.86 32.63 12.87
C ASP A 574 -8.49 33.30 12.66
N GLY A 575 -7.89 33.12 11.47
CA GLY A 575 -6.63 33.76 11.08
C GLY A 575 -5.38 33.05 11.56
N VAL A 576 -5.47 31.86 12.18
CA VAL A 576 -4.29 31.09 12.57
C VAL A 576 -3.64 30.50 11.30
N VAL A 577 -2.37 30.81 11.11
CA VAL A 577 -1.56 30.33 9.98
C VAL A 577 -0.60 29.24 10.46
N LYS A 578 -0.68 28.06 9.84
CA LYS A 578 0.27 26.96 10.07
C LYS A 578 1.06 26.71 8.78
N ASN A 579 2.37 26.95 8.86
CA ASN A 579 3.30 26.61 7.79
C ASN A 579 3.84 25.20 8.02
N TYR A 580 3.95 24.43 6.94
CA TYR A 580 4.44 23.05 6.95
C TYR A 580 5.71 22.98 6.11
N ASP A 581 6.79 23.53 6.65
CA ASP A 581 8.10 23.41 6.05
C ASP A 581 8.72 22.08 6.48
N THR A 582 9.21 21.29 5.55
CA THR A 582 9.93 20.08 5.89
C THR A 582 11.37 20.44 6.17
N SER A 583 11.73 20.56 7.45
CA SER A 583 13.14 20.51 7.82
C SER A 583 13.70 19.17 7.37
N GLY A 584 14.66 19.19 6.42
CA GLY A 584 15.28 17.98 5.91
C GLY A 584 16.01 17.23 7.01
N LYS A 585 15.90 15.90 7.00
CA LYS A 585 16.61 15.02 7.93
C LYS A 585 17.76 14.33 7.19
N ARG A 586 18.98 14.49 7.68
CA ARG A 586 20.10 13.71 7.16
C ARG A 586 19.92 12.24 7.54
N VAL A 587 19.77 11.38 6.52
CA VAL A 587 19.56 9.94 6.67
C VAL A 587 20.76 9.11 6.23
N MET A 588 21.70 9.73 5.50
CA MET A 588 22.98 9.13 5.10
C MET A 588 24.04 10.22 4.93
N LYS A 589 25.31 9.80 4.93
CA LYS A 589 26.45 10.68 4.66
C LYS A 589 26.43 11.15 3.20
N SER A 590 26.97 12.35 2.95
CA SER A 590 27.19 12.88 1.60
C SER A 590 28.00 11.94 0.73
N SER A 591 29.00 11.26 1.32
CA SER A 591 29.81 10.22 0.64
C SER A 591 28.94 9.05 0.16
N THR A 592 28.02 8.59 0.99
CA THR A 592 27.12 7.47 0.65
C THR A 592 26.18 7.88 -0.49
N ALA A 593 25.50 9.02 -0.37
CA ALA A 593 24.61 9.54 -1.40
C ALA A 593 25.34 9.71 -2.74
N TYR A 594 26.53 10.32 -2.72
CA TYR A 594 27.34 10.55 -3.93
C TYR A 594 27.78 9.25 -4.59
N MET A 595 28.34 8.30 -3.82
CA MET A 595 28.84 7.03 -4.36
C MET A 595 27.72 6.17 -4.95
N VAL A 596 26.55 6.13 -4.30
CA VAL A 596 25.35 5.45 -4.84
C VAL A 596 24.88 6.15 -6.12
N THR A 597 24.80 7.48 -6.12
CA THR A 597 24.39 8.27 -7.29
C THR A 597 25.32 8.03 -8.48
N ASP A 598 26.62 7.98 -8.25
CA ASP A 598 27.62 7.72 -9.29
C ASP A 598 27.45 6.33 -9.93
N MET A 599 27.18 5.29 -9.12
CA MET A 599 26.82 3.97 -9.64
C MET A 599 25.50 4.00 -10.42
N LEU A 600 24.49 4.75 -9.96
CA LEU A 600 23.19 4.86 -10.61
C LEU A 600 23.22 5.64 -11.92
N LYS A 601 24.18 6.55 -12.13
CA LYS A 601 24.48 7.12 -13.45
C LYS A 601 24.86 6.01 -14.43
N GLY A 602 25.63 5.01 -13.96
CA GLY A 602 26.01 3.83 -14.74
C GLY A 602 24.81 3.00 -15.19
N VAL A 603 23.80 2.84 -14.34
CA VAL A 603 22.55 2.13 -14.70
C VAL A 603 21.89 2.73 -15.95
N ILE A 604 21.86 4.07 -16.06
CA ILE A 604 21.24 4.79 -17.18
C ILE A 604 22.15 4.80 -18.41
N THR A 605 23.46 4.86 -18.24
CA THR A 605 24.37 5.04 -19.38
C THR A 605 24.76 3.72 -20.06
N ARG A 606 24.88 2.62 -19.31
CA ARG A 606 25.36 1.31 -19.79
C ARG A 606 24.69 0.10 -19.13
N GLY A 607 23.81 0.32 -18.16
CA GLY A 607 23.11 -0.75 -17.43
C GLY A 607 21.68 -0.98 -17.91
N ALA A 608 20.84 -1.50 -17.03
CA ALA A 608 19.45 -1.90 -17.31
C ALA A 608 18.48 -0.71 -17.58
N GLY A 609 18.92 0.54 -17.32
CA GLY A 609 18.09 1.74 -17.42
C GLY A 609 18.31 2.59 -18.67
N THR A 610 18.91 2.05 -19.73
CA THR A 610 19.30 2.84 -20.92
C THR A 610 18.14 3.48 -21.68
N GLN A 611 16.93 2.95 -21.59
CA GLN A 611 15.74 3.54 -22.21
C GLN A 611 15.35 4.89 -21.56
N ALA A 612 15.72 5.09 -20.30
CA ALA A 612 15.50 6.34 -19.57
C ALA A 612 16.54 7.43 -19.90
N LYS A 613 17.59 7.11 -20.68
CA LYS A 613 18.69 8.05 -20.97
C LYS A 613 18.19 9.29 -21.71
N ILE A 614 18.48 10.45 -21.15
CA ILE A 614 18.29 11.77 -21.76
C ILE A 614 19.69 12.28 -22.16
N LYS A 615 19.83 12.70 -23.42
CA LYS A 615 21.10 13.18 -23.94
C LYS A 615 21.53 14.42 -23.14
N ASP A 616 22.80 14.50 -22.81
CA ASP A 616 23.47 15.62 -22.15
C ASP A 616 22.87 16.02 -20.79
N LEU A 617 22.09 15.14 -20.13
CA LEU A 617 21.54 15.37 -18.80
C LEU A 617 22.29 14.57 -17.73
N HIS A 618 22.72 15.25 -16.66
CA HIS A 618 23.22 14.58 -15.45
C HIS A 618 22.03 14.00 -14.68
N GLN A 619 21.88 12.69 -14.78
CA GLN A 619 20.78 11.94 -14.18
C GLN A 619 21.24 10.60 -13.65
N ALA A 620 20.54 10.10 -12.65
CA ALA A 620 20.76 8.79 -12.05
C ALA A 620 19.42 8.07 -11.87
N GLY A 621 19.40 6.75 -11.84
CA GLY A 621 18.14 6.02 -11.66
C GLY A 621 18.29 4.51 -11.65
N LYS A 622 17.19 3.82 -11.35
CA LYS A 622 17.13 2.37 -11.24
C LYS A 622 15.82 1.82 -11.77
N THR A 623 15.90 0.73 -12.53
CA THR A 623 14.78 -0.10 -12.94
C THR A 623 14.34 -1.03 -11.81
N GLY A 624 13.06 -1.37 -11.77
CA GLY A 624 12.52 -2.46 -10.97
C GLY A 624 11.61 -3.33 -11.84
N THR A 625 11.72 -4.63 -11.69
CA THR A 625 10.89 -5.60 -12.41
C THR A 625 10.43 -6.66 -11.43
N VAL A 626 9.15 -6.97 -11.44
CA VAL A 626 8.56 -8.05 -10.65
C VAL A 626 8.05 -9.11 -11.61
N LYS A 627 8.41 -10.37 -11.37
CA LYS A 627 7.91 -11.52 -12.12
C LYS A 627 6.63 -12.05 -11.49
N TYR A 628 5.85 -12.79 -12.25
CA TYR A 628 4.72 -13.56 -11.73
C TYR A 628 5.22 -14.71 -10.86
N SER A 629 4.46 -15.09 -9.85
CA SER A 629 4.69 -16.31 -9.05
C SER A 629 4.32 -17.56 -9.86
N ASP A 630 4.85 -18.72 -9.44
CA ASP A 630 4.54 -20.00 -10.10
C ASP A 630 3.03 -20.30 -10.10
N ALA A 631 2.30 -19.95 -9.03
CA ALA A 631 0.86 -20.09 -8.94
C ALA A 631 0.12 -19.23 -9.99
N GLU A 632 0.60 -17.99 -10.20
CA GLU A 632 0.06 -17.09 -11.23
C GLU A 632 0.39 -17.57 -12.64
N ILE A 633 1.60 -18.12 -12.85
CA ILE A 633 2.01 -18.71 -14.14
C ILE A 633 1.21 -19.97 -14.43
N ASN A 634 0.95 -20.82 -13.44
CA ASN A 634 0.10 -22.01 -13.60
C ASN A 634 -1.33 -21.62 -14.01
N LYS A 635 -1.87 -20.52 -13.46
CA LYS A 635 -3.20 -20.02 -13.85
C LYS A 635 -3.18 -19.37 -15.26
N TYR A 636 -2.09 -18.67 -15.60
CA TYR A 636 -1.90 -17.97 -16.88
C TYR A 636 -0.55 -18.32 -17.50
N PRO A 637 -0.40 -19.50 -18.17
CA PRO A 637 0.90 -19.97 -18.69
C PRO A 637 1.57 -19.01 -19.67
N SER A 638 0.79 -18.23 -20.42
CA SER A 638 1.32 -17.22 -21.36
C SER A 638 2.02 -16.04 -20.67
N TYR A 639 1.96 -15.92 -19.34
CA TYR A 639 2.61 -14.85 -18.59
C TYR A 639 4.05 -15.18 -18.20
N ASN A 640 4.45 -16.44 -18.38
CA ASN A 640 5.83 -16.86 -18.14
C ASN A 640 6.82 -16.01 -18.95
N GLY A 641 7.88 -15.54 -18.30
CA GLY A 641 8.91 -14.70 -18.92
C GLY A 641 8.54 -13.23 -19.09
N THR A 642 7.29 -12.81 -18.75
CA THR A 642 6.88 -11.40 -18.84
C THR A 642 6.86 -10.73 -17.46
N PRO A 643 7.03 -9.39 -17.37
CA PRO A 643 6.89 -8.66 -16.12
C PRO A 643 5.44 -8.59 -15.66
N LYS A 644 5.22 -8.69 -14.33
CA LYS A 644 3.97 -8.35 -13.65
C LYS A 644 3.89 -6.86 -13.36
N ASP A 645 5.00 -6.30 -12.83
CA ASP A 645 5.14 -4.88 -12.54
C ASP A 645 6.46 -4.38 -13.12
N SER A 646 6.45 -3.17 -13.70
CA SER A 646 7.63 -2.48 -14.18
C SER A 646 7.76 -1.14 -13.46
N TRP A 647 8.95 -0.87 -12.91
CA TRP A 647 9.28 0.34 -12.18
C TRP A 647 10.47 1.05 -12.81
N PHE A 648 10.44 2.37 -12.71
CA PHE A 648 11.62 3.19 -12.88
C PHE A 648 11.62 4.33 -11.86
N VAL A 649 12.72 4.49 -11.14
CA VAL A 649 12.93 5.64 -10.26
C VAL A 649 14.20 6.34 -10.70
N GLY A 650 14.08 7.60 -11.08
CA GLY A 650 15.21 8.38 -11.56
C GLY A 650 15.14 9.82 -11.07
N TYR A 651 16.31 10.48 -11.05
CA TYR A 651 16.45 11.80 -10.48
C TYR A 651 17.58 12.61 -11.11
N THR A 652 17.49 13.90 -10.91
CA THR A 652 18.51 14.93 -11.08
C THR A 652 18.67 15.66 -9.75
N PRO A 653 19.60 16.59 -9.56
CA PRO A 653 19.63 17.44 -8.36
C PRO A 653 18.35 18.26 -8.13
N LYS A 654 17.50 18.41 -9.15
CA LYS A 654 16.28 19.26 -9.10
C LYS A 654 14.98 18.48 -8.93
N TYR A 655 14.91 17.25 -9.42
CA TYR A 655 13.68 16.47 -9.44
C TYR A 655 13.96 14.99 -9.20
N SER A 656 13.08 14.35 -8.43
CA SER A 656 13.01 12.90 -8.28
C SER A 656 11.65 12.41 -8.78
N ILE A 657 11.66 11.41 -9.68
CA ILE A 657 10.45 10.84 -10.30
C ILE A 657 10.45 9.34 -10.11
N ALA A 658 9.40 8.81 -9.52
CA ALA A 658 9.14 7.38 -9.47
C ALA A 658 7.92 7.03 -10.32
N VAL A 659 8.04 5.99 -11.12
CA VAL A 659 6.99 5.48 -12.02
C VAL A 659 6.81 3.99 -11.80
N TRP A 660 5.58 3.57 -11.65
CA TRP A 660 5.12 2.19 -11.70
C TRP A 660 4.16 1.99 -12.85
N THR A 661 4.26 0.85 -13.54
CA THR A 661 3.28 0.40 -14.53
C THR A 661 2.96 -1.07 -14.33
N GLY A 662 1.70 -1.46 -14.57
CA GLY A 662 1.22 -2.83 -14.36
C GLY A 662 -0.29 -2.95 -14.57
N TYR A 663 -0.86 -4.05 -14.12
CA TYR A 663 -2.30 -4.29 -14.16
C TYR A 663 -2.87 -4.39 -12.75
N ASP A 664 -4.14 -4.00 -12.58
CA ASP A 664 -4.83 -4.17 -11.31
C ASP A 664 -5.17 -5.64 -11.07
N ASN A 665 -5.62 -6.32 -12.11
CA ASN A 665 -5.99 -7.72 -12.07
C ASN A 665 -5.22 -8.55 -13.12
N LEU A 666 -4.98 -9.83 -12.82
CA LEU A 666 -4.29 -10.75 -13.73
C LEU A 666 -5.06 -11.00 -15.03
N SER A 667 -6.39 -10.94 -14.99
CA SER A 667 -7.26 -11.15 -16.17
C SER A 667 -7.19 -10.01 -17.20
N GLU A 668 -6.63 -8.84 -16.85
CA GLU A 668 -6.61 -7.65 -17.72
C GLU A 668 -5.48 -7.67 -18.75
N GLY A 669 -4.45 -8.49 -18.52
CA GLY A 669 -3.34 -8.65 -19.44
C GLY A 669 -1.98 -8.84 -18.77
N LYS A 670 -0.93 -8.82 -19.57
CA LYS A 670 0.47 -8.90 -19.17
C LYS A 670 1.26 -7.76 -19.79
N ILE A 671 2.30 -7.30 -19.11
CA ILE A 671 3.24 -6.35 -19.71
C ILE A 671 4.05 -7.07 -20.78
N SER A 672 4.12 -6.54 -22.00
CA SER A 672 4.86 -7.17 -23.10
C SER A 672 5.32 -6.15 -24.15
N GLY A 673 6.32 -6.53 -24.91
CA GLY A 673 6.86 -5.72 -26.00
C GLY A 673 7.40 -4.37 -25.51
N GLN A 674 7.08 -3.29 -26.19
CA GLN A 674 7.53 -1.95 -25.80
C GLN A 674 6.93 -1.48 -24.46
N GLY A 675 5.81 -2.08 -24.00
CA GLY A 675 5.20 -1.79 -22.71
C GLY A 675 6.13 -2.04 -21.52
N GLU A 676 7.11 -2.93 -21.66
CA GLU A 676 8.14 -3.19 -20.64
C GLU A 676 8.98 -1.93 -20.33
N ASN A 677 9.11 -1.03 -21.31
CA ASN A 677 9.85 0.22 -21.19
C ASN A 677 8.97 1.42 -20.79
N ALA A 678 7.66 1.23 -20.63
CA ALA A 678 6.72 2.33 -20.40
C ALA A 678 7.11 3.20 -19.20
N ALA A 679 7.53 2.59 -18.08
CA ALA A 679 7.97 3.32 -16.89
C ALA A 679 9.22 4.18 -17.16
N GLN A 680 10.22 3.64 -17.87
CA GLN A 680 11.44 4.37 -18.25
C GLN A 680 11.15 5.52 -19.21
N LEU A 681 10.27 5.30 -20.19
CA LEU A 681 9.92 6.30 -21.21
C LEU A 681 9.04 7.41 -20.63
N LEU A 682 8.14 7.09 -19.69
CA LEU A 682 7.37 8.12 -19.00
C LEU A 682 8.29 9.00 -18.15
N TYR A 683 9.20 8.41 -17.37
CA TYR A 683 10.24 9.16 -16.66
C TYR A 683 11.03 10.05 -17.61
N LYS A 684 11.55 9.49 -18.72
CA LYS A 684 12.35 10.21 -19.69
C LYS A 684 11.63 11.45 -20.25
N ASN A 685 10.40 11.30 -20.69
CA ASN A 685 9.62 12.39 -21.25
C ASN A 685 9.31 13.46 -20.19
N MET A 686 8.87 13.02 -19.00
CA MET A 686 8.56 13.93 -17.90
C MET A 686 9.79 14.70 -17.42
N MET A 687 10.93 14.02 -17.22
CA MET A 687 12.17 14.67 -16.80
C MET A 687 12.70 15.63 -17.87
N THR A 688 12.58 15.28 -19.17
CA THR A 688 12.93 16.17 -20.28
C THR A 688 12.10 17.44 -20.23
N TYR A 689 10.79 17.33 -20.00
CA TYR A 689 9.89 18.46 -19.85
C TYR A 689 10.30 19.35 -18.66
N LEU A 690 10.49 18.77 -17.50
CA LEU A 690 10.82 19.49 -16.26
C LEU A 690 12.17 20.22 -16.33
N MET A 691 13.15 19.65 -17.02
CA MET A 691 14.50 20.20 -17.12
C MET A 691 14.65 21.21 -18.27
N LYS A 692 13.64 21.37 -19.13
CA LYS A 692 13.69 22.32 -20.23
C LYS A 692 13.91 23.75 -19.73
N GLY A 693 14.99 24.38 -20.20
CA GLY A 693 15.36 25.75 -19.80
C GLY A 693 15.93 25.90 -18.39
N LYS A 694 16.14 24.77 -17.67
CA LYS A 694 16.72 24.76 -16.32
C LYS A 694 18.17 24.27 -16.39
N GLY A 695 19.12 24.91 -15.72
CA GLY A 695 20.51 24.47 -15.70
C GLY A 695 20.65 22.99 -15.35
N ASN A 696 21.70 22.35 -15.86
CA ASN A 696 22.01 20.93 -15.70
C ASN A 696 23.20 20.72 -14.75
N PRO A 697 23.09 21.04 -13.44
CA PRO A 697 24.17 20.82 -12.49
C PRO A 697 24.42 19.32 -12.28
N ASP A 698 25.68 18.94 -12.17
CA ASP A 698 26.05 17.62 -11.66
C ASP A 698 26.18 17.63 -10.14
N TRP A 699 26.15 16.47 -9.51
CA TRP A 699 26.39 16.33 -8.07
C TRP A 699 27.84 16.64 -7.75
N ARG A 700 28.06 17.51 -6.78
CA ARG A 700 29.40 17.82 -6.28
C ARG A 700 29.97 16.63 -5.52
N LYS A 701 31.17 16.19 -5.92
CA LYS A 701 31.89 15.13 -5.19
C LYS A 701 32.32 15.67 -3.80
N PRO A 702 31.90 15.03 -2.69
CA PRO A 702 32.33 15.42 -1.35
C PRO A 702 33.85 15.18 -1.15
N ASP A 703 34.50 15.98 -0.32
CA ASP A 703 35.93 15.84 0.00
C ASP A 703 36.22 14.55 0.79
N THR A 704 35.18 13.91 1.30
CA THR A 704 35.22 12.58 1.95
C THR A 704 35.23 11.42 0.97
N VAL A 705 35.14 11.68 -0.35
CA VAL A 705 35.19 10.67 -1.42
C VAL A 705 36.46 10.84 -2.25
N VAL A 706 37.22 9.78 -2.40
CA VAL A 706 38.40 9.72 -3.26
C VAL A 706 38.15 8.77 -4.43
N SER A 707 38.72 9.08 -5.59
CA SER A 707 38.66 8.24 -6.80
C SER A 707 39.99 7.60 -7.07
N GLN A 708 39.98 6.30 -7.40
CA GLN A 708 41.14 5.56 -7.85
C GLN A 708 40.84 4.76 -9.11
N LYS A 709 41.88 4.62 -9.98
CA LYS A 709 41.83 3.70 -11.11
C LYS A 709 41.80 2.26 -10.60
N TYR A 710 40.89 1.47 -11.08
CA TYR A 710 40.73 0.06 -10.77
C TYR A 710 40.72 -0.75 -12.06
N LEU A 711 41.59 -1.77 -12.12
CA LEU A 711 41.66 -2.67 -13.28
C LEU A 711 40.82 -3.92 -12.98
N SER A 712 39.78 -4.14 -13.77
CA SER A 712 38.94 -5.33 -13.69
C SER A 712 38.70 -5.90 -15.09
N GLY A 713 39.03 -7.18 -15.30
CA GLY A 713 38.79 -7.84 -16.59
C GLY A 713 39.46 -7.15 -17.80
N GLY A 714 40.61 -6.51 -17.62
CA GLY A 714 41.32 -5.78 -18.67
C GLY A 714 40.79 -4.36 -18.90
N THR A 715 39.72 -3.94 -18.21
CA THR A 715 39.15 -2.59 -18.33
C THR A 715 39.52 -1.74 -17.12
N VAL A 716 40.00 -0.52 -17.35
CA VAL A 716 40.31 0.44 -16.29
C VAL A 716 39.06 1.27 -16.01
N THR A 717 38.54 1.20 -14.81
CA THR A 717 37.44 2.00 -14.32
C THR A 717 37.93 2.97 -13.23
N ASN A 718 37.18 4.09 -13.03
CA ASN A 718 37.39 4.98 -11.91
C ASN A 718 36.43 4.58 -10.79
N GLU A 719 36.97 4.02 -9.71
CA GLU A 719 36.17 3.58 -8.58
C GLU A 719 36.28 4.56 -7.40
N LEU A 720 35.21 4.61 -6.60
CA LEU A 720 35.06 5.57 -5.50
C LEU A 720 35.25 4.87 -4.15
N TYR A 721 35.93 5.55 -3.25
CA TYR A 721 36.24 5.10 -1.91
C TYR A 721 35.92 6.18 -0.90
N VAL A 722 35.48 5.79 0.28
CA VAL A 722 35.43 6.69 1.44
C VAL A 722 36.86 7.02 1.85
N LYS A 723 37.18 8.30 2.04
CA LYS A 723 38.52 8.77 2.45
C LYS A 723 38.96 8.05 3.73
N GLY A 724 40.18 7.54 3.75
CA GLY A 724 40.72 6.72 4.86
C GLY A 724 40.43 5.22 4.72
N HIS A 725 39.56 4.80 3.79
CA HIS A 725 39.24 3.38 3.53
C HIS A 725 39.70 2.92 2.15
N VAL A 726 40.65 3.59 1.57
CA VAL A 726 41.27 3.20 0.30
C VAL A 726 42.22 2.02 0.57
N PRO A 727 42.13 0.88 -0.16
CA PRO A 727 43.08 -0.19 -0.04
C PRO A 727 44.52 0.32 -0.32
N LYS A 728 45.43 0.02 0.55
CA LYS A 728 46.86 0.29 0.25
C LYS A 728 47.26 -0.54 -0.94
N PRO A 729 47.93 0.02 -1.95
CA PRO A 729 48.49 -0.79 -3.04
C PRO A 729 49.35 -1.90 -2.43
N PRO A 730 49.27 -3.12 -2.98
CA PRO A 730 50.12 -4.19 -2.50
C PRO A 730 51.56 -3.70 -2.54
N LYS A 731 52.28 -3.82 -1.42
CA LYS A 731 53.72 -3.55 -1.39
C LYS A 731 54.35 -4.52 -2.37
N ILE A 732 54.73 -4.02 -3.52
CA ILE A 732 55.57 -4.80 -4.46
C ILE A 732 56.86 -5.08 -3.68
N LYS A 733 57.01 -6.29 -3.15
CA LYS A 733 58.29 -6.73 -2.65
C LYS A 733 59.23 -6.66 -3.83
N LYS A 734 60.24 -5.76 -3.78
CA LYS A 734 61.30 -5.80 -4.78
C LYS A 734 61.82 -7.25 -4.75
N PRO A 735 61.98 -7.92 -5.91
CA PRO A 735 62.51 -9.25 -5.92
C PRO A 735 63.88 -9.22 -5.20
N LYS A 736 64.13 -10.16 -4.29
CA LYS A 736 65.43 -10.34 -3.70
C LYS A 736 66.43 -10.61 -4.86
N SER A 737 67.63 -10.16 -4.72
CA SER A 737 68.70 -10.35 -5.77
C SER A 737 68.83 -11.75 -6.32
N GLU A 738 68.48 -12.76 -5.51
CA GLU A 738 68.48 -14.19 -5.89
C GLU A 738 67.40 -14.58 -6.93
N ASP A 739 66.22 -13.82 -6.97
CA ASP A 739 65.20 -14.09 -7.99
C ASP A 739 65.51 -13.47 -9.35
N LYS A 740 66.37 -12.44 -9.40
CA LYS A 740 66.86 -11.88 -10.67
C LYS A 740 67.87 -12.82 -11.36
N GLU A 741 68.72 -13.47 -10.61
CA GLU A 741 69.65 -14.44 -11.19
C GLU A 741 68.88 -15.65 -11.77
N ARG A 742 67.80 -16.10 -11.14
CA ARG A 742 67.01 -17.22 -11.69
C ARG A 742 66.15 -16.79 -12.90
N GLU A 743 65.65 -15.56 -12.96
CA GLU A 743 64.91 -15.02 -14.14
C GLU A 743 65.88 -14.81 -15.32
N GLU A 744 67.16 -14.37 -15.07
CA GLU A 744 68.18 -14.25 -16.11
C GLU A 744 68.66 -15.62 -16.59
N GLU A 745 68.82 -16.61 -15.73
CA GLU A 745 69.10 -18.01 -16.10
C GLU A 745 67.94 -18.64 -16.90
N GLN A 746 66.70 -18.47 -16.50
CA GLN A 746 65.54 -18.95 -17.26
C GLN A 746 65.40 -18.26 -18.62
N ASN A 747 65.63 -16.95 -18.71
CA ASN A 747 65.59 -16.21 -19.97
C ASN A 747 66.80 -16.62 -20.90
N ASN A 748 67.99 -16.92 -20.35
CA ASN A 748 69.10 -17.43 -21.12
C ASN A 748 68.81 -18.84 -21.62
N ASN A 749 68.24 -19.72 -20.81
CA ASN A 749 67.85 -21.05 -21.26
C ASN A 749 66.75 -21.04 -22.33
N GLN A 750 65.73 -20.12 -22.22
CA GLN A 750 64.76 -19.94 -23.29
C GLN A 750 65.39 -19.40 -24.58
N ARG A 751 66.36 -18.50 -24.49
CA ARG A 751 67.12 -18.01 -25.66
C ARG A 751 67.98 -19.10 -26.35
N VAL A 752 68.51 -19.99 -25.57
CA VAL A 752 69.29 -21.16 -26.10
C VAL A 752 68.34 -22.14 -26.80
N ILE A 753 67.18 -22.44 -26.20
CA ILE A 753 66.15 -23.31 -26.80
C ILE A 753 65.58 -22.67 -28.08
N TYR A 754 65.40 -21.37 -28.10
CA TYR A 754 64.89 -20.64 -29.28
C TYR A 754 65.92 -20.61 -30.43
N ARG A 755 67.23 -20.56 -30.12
CA ARG A 755 68.28 -20.67 -31.13
C ARG A 755 68.45 -22.11 -31.69
N GLN A 756 68.25 -23.11 -30.88
CA GLN A 756 68.31 -24.52 -31.33
C GLN A 756 67.12 -24.92 -32.18
N SER A 757 65.90 -24.34 -31.89
CA SER A 757 64.71 -24.59 -32.70
C SER A 757 64.70 -23.89 -34.07
N GLN A 758 65.50 -22.84 -34.25
CA GLN A 758 65.63 -22.16 -35.56
C GLN A 758 66.60 -22.93 -36.52
N GLN A 759 67.44 -23.81 -36.00
CA GLN A 759 68.42 -24.63 -36.84
C GLN A 759 67.82 -25.93 -37.38
N GLN A 760 66.61 -26.29 -37.00
CA GLN A 760 65.92 -27.53 -37.43
C GLN A 760 64.61 -27.27 -38.25
N ARG A 761 64.55 -26.25 -39.07
CA ARG A 761 63.44 -26.13 -39.98
C ARG A 761 63.73 -26.75 -41.35
N PRO A 762 63.01 -27.78 -41.81
CA PRO A 762 63.09 -28.25 -43.18
C PRO A 762 62.53 -27.21 -44.15
N ARG A 763 63.22 -27.02 -45.28
CA ARG A 763 62.83 -26.19 -46.39
C ARG A 763 61.51 -26.77 -46.98
N VAL A 764 60.39 -26.09 -46.82
CA VAL A 764 59.18 -26.40 -47.54
C VAL A 764 59.13 -25.54 -48.81
N ILE A 765 59.08 -26.23 -49.95
CA ILE A 765 58.90 -25.62 -51.27
C ILE A 765 57.39 -25.24 -51.41
N ILE A 766 57.08 -23.94 -51.45
CA ILE A 766 55.74 -23.44 -51.71
C ILE A 766 55.48 -23.44 -53.21
N ARG A 767 54.60 -24.34 -53.67
CA ARG A 767 53.93 -24.21 -54.97
C ARG A 767 52.77 -23.21 -54.85
N GLN A 768 52.82 -22.10 -55.56
CA GLN A 768 51.72 -21.14 -55.72
C GLN A 768 50.53 -21.82 -56.38
N GLN A 769 49.39 -21.78 -55.72
CA GLN A 769 48.05 -21.95 -56.33
C GLN A 769 47.27 -20.67 -56.17
N GLN A 770 46.68 -20.21 -57.28
CA GLN A 770 45.87 -18.99 -57.39
C GLN A 770 44.54 -19.10 -56.62
N PRO A 771 43.96 -17.98 -56.17
CA PRO A 771 42.72 -17.98 -55.38
C PRO A 771 41.47 -18.18 -56.31
N ARG A 772 40.62 -19.12 -55.92
CA ARG A 772 39.27 -19.25 -56.47
C ARG A 772 38.33 -18.37 -55.69
N THR A 773 37.64 -17.46 -56.39
CA THR A 773 36.57 -16.59 -55.95
C THR A 773 35.35 -17.43 -55.56
N ILE A 774 34.85 -17.28 -54.33
CA ILE A 774 33.56 -17.81 -53.91
C ILE A 774 32.56 -16.68 -53.81
N ILE A 775 31.58 -16.67 -54.73
CA ILE A 775 30.44 -15.78 -54.72
C ILE A 775 29.45 -16.36 -53.71
N ARG A 776 29.09 -15.61 -52.68
CA ARG A 776 27.97 -15.90 -51.79
C ARG A 776 26.72 -15.18 -52.28
N HIS A 777 25.70 -15.95 -52.62
CA HIS A 777 24.34 -15.44 -52.89
C HIS A 777 23.60 -15.16 -51.56
N TYR A 778 23.06 -13.96 -51.41
CA TYR A 778 22.08 -13.64 -50.41
C TYR A 778 20.68 -13.93 -50.94
N TYR A 779 19.93 -14.77 -50.25
CA TYR A 779 18.48 -14.90 -50.46
C TYR A 779 17.77 -13.99 -49.49
N TYR A 780 16.99 -13.05 -50.05
CA TYR A 780 15.93 -12.32 -49.35
C TYR A 780 14.69 -13.21 -49.28
N TYR A 781 14.07 -13.33 -48.10
CA TYR A 781 12.67 -13.64 -47.96
C TYR A 781 11.95 -12.51 -47.25
N ARG A 782 10.78 -12.21 -47.81
CA ARG A 782 9.82 -11.15 -47.44
C ARG A 782 9.27 -11.33 -46.04
#